data_6941f7c4447ded97940cd4294cce5a59
#
_entry.id   6941f7c4447ded97940cd4294cce5a59
#
_cell.length_a   1.000
_cell.length_b   1.000
_cell.length_c   1.000
_cell.angle_alpha   90.00
_cell.angle_beta   90.00
_cell.angle_gamma   90.00
#
_symmetry.space_group_name_H-M   'P 1'
#
loop_
_entity.id
_entity.type
_entity.pdbx_description
1 polymer ?
#
loop_
_entity_poly.entity_id
_entity_poly.type
_entity_poly.pdbx_seq_one_letter_code
_entity_poly.pdbx_strand_id
1 'polypeptide(L)'
;MKKRLSLIALALIFAILLPSCTGGDIEDTTMPEVTTSVPTEPVTDAETTAQPEAELRMMPKPYIDIEFTADGGFYDLMDHVDCTLEDSSKGNIVNEELSINGEKYLIPHLYVKSQGGVGRLTYNELGVSGALYELLSDGFTLEMLVLNQNSFNASSNEQCLASSTQGGGYNFTVYKGKYTFSVHTGGSYRNPALQTAPDRVNMTHLVGVYDPAAKIASIYVNGVKVDEVAAEGILALASGSGWSNIILGGDTTGDCGLQILSDKTRIADYKLYPSVFGEAQAATAYELMLAKFTGAEVDYEIRYYENEETVYGLKLFSSLSDSYAEVYEPKTGIVNSPTVITYATKENYKVKDTEAARPATLIFKVGIKDGVLYAYTESGEEIAPLVDAVEYLRARIIPAFAIEDTATAPMLTDFINYHNIGDCFVFSSDAEILKKVRSATRSARPILDFSEADSVDLSKVKLEASAACVKGVIIDSGLLTTEDVTALRAYGLSVFLVTEEDTVSIHDAVFKGAMGIICPDALRAIAYMETYTAETLCFPTMIVAHRGDMQNCPENVLRSYISAAKSGADVIELDVFLTKDGYLAINHDATTSKWDKKLTVTESTRAELKALKNTQSSATAEDEFTFFEEVMDYFSKNYPDVVFLVEIKDKRNAVIDKVYEVTKAAGMLDRILIICTNHGIVRYAYQTYGVAVQMNRSYIHDKTNLKATLAYACEEVTALNSSFFTVWGDCIYDLNKSLRHRGIKYSPWTTTTAAATDSDFALGYPEFTTNTPHHVDGYARYLRAEVSAGGDVKVWRVNYDGSEKLVTDEVKLIVLEGEVSFKGGKITGSGSFAFSYSSKIGNYTYEICSQSLMTTKR
;
A
#
# COMPACT_ATOMS: atom_id res chain seq x y z
N MET A 1 11.75 -31.46 -15.19
CA MET A 1 11.32 -32.28 -16.36
C MET A 1 9.99 -32.91 -16.00
N LYS A 2 8.96 -32.63 -16.74
CA LYS A 2 7.54 -32.91 -16.57
C LYS A 2 6.74 -31.77 -15.94
N LYS A 3 6.47 -30.78 -16.75
CA LYS A 3 5.31 -29.87 -16.66
C LYS A 3 4.66 -29.97 -18.05
N ARG A 4 3.47 -30.42 -18.10
CA ARG A 4 2.41 -30.23 -19.12
C ARG A 4 1.42 -31.34 -18.94
N LEU A 5 0.26 -30.94 -18.37
CA LEU A 5 -1.04 -31.53 -18.66
C LEU A 5 -2.01 -31.07 -17.56
N SER A 6 -2.58 -29.90 -17.75
CA SER A 6 -3.80 -29.53 -17.04
C SER A 6 -4.44 -28.34 -17.77
N LEU A 7 -4.95 -28.59 -18.96
CA LEU A 7 -5.73 -27.64 -19.75
C LEU A 7 -6.67 -28.46 -20.65
N ILE A 8 -7.52 -29.27 -20.04
CA ILE A 8 -8.65 -29.93 -20.70
C ILE A 8 -9.61 -30.35 -19.59
N ALA A 9 -10.45 -29.47 -19.12
CA ALA A 9 -11.63 -29.85 -18.37
C ALA A 9 -12.70 -28.73 -18.28
N LEU A 10 -12.70 -27.76 -19.22
CA LEU A 10 -13.80 -26.77 -19.27
C LEU A 10 -14.29 -26.49 -20.69
N ALA A 11 -14.39 -27.56 -21.53
CA ALA A 11 -14.91 -27.42 -22.88
C ALA A 11 -15.73 -28.66 -23.27
N LEU A 12 -16.75 -28.99 -22.50
CA LEU A 12 -17.65 -30.09 -22.85
C LEU A 12 -19.06 -29.88 -22.27
N ILE A 13 -19.67 -28.77 -22.61
CA ILE A 13 -21.15 -28.63 -22.68
C ILE A 13 -21.42 -27.53 -23.72
N PHE A 14 -21.39 -27.82 -24.98
CA PHE A 14 -22.17 -27.21 -26.05
C PHE A 14 -21.71 -27.79 -27.39
N ALA A 15 -22.12 -28.98 -27.69
CA ALA A 15 -22.11 -29.53 -29.07
C ALA A 15 -23.07 -30.70 -29.21
N ILE A 16 -24.32 -30.39 -29.39
CA ILE A 16 -25.21 -31.31 -30.14
C ILE A 16 -26.27 -30.47 -30.85
N LEU A 17 -26.36 -30.68 -32.15
CA LEU A 17 -27.38 -30.32 -33.12
C LEU A 17 -27.11 -29.12 -34.04
N LEU A 18 -26.48 -29.41 -35.14
CA LEU A 18 -26.85 -28.90 -36.46
C LEU A 18 -26.61 -29.98 -37.52
N PRO A 19 -27.56 -30.29 -38.38
CA PRO A 19 -27.32 -31.15 -39.53
C PRO A 19 -26.77 -30.36 -40.72
N SER A 20 -25.86 -31.03 -41.44
CA SER A 20 -25.28 -30.63 -42.70
C SER A 20 -26.31 -30.61 -43.85
N CYS A 21 -26.21 -29.62 -44.73
CA CYS A 21 -26.49 -29.80 -46.13
C CYS A 21 -25.62 -28.88 -47.01
N THR A 22 -25.16 -29.46 -48.05
CA THR A 22 -24.20 -29.09 -49.08
C THR A 22 -24.72 -28.12 -50.13
N GLY A 23 -23.87 -27.22 -50.56
CA GLY A 23 -23.48 -26.90 -51.96
C GLY A 23 -24.48 -26.15 -52.87
N GLY A 24 -23.98 -25.16 -53.57
CA GLY A 24 -24.53 -24.65 -54.81
C GLY A 24 -24.21 -23.16 -55.05
N ASP A 25 -23.47 -22.94 -56.10
CA ASP A 25 -22.91 -21.67 -56.60
C ASP A 25 -23.90 -20.68 -57.23
N ILE A 26 -23.53 -19.32 -57.14
CA ILE A 26 -23.55 -18.28 -58.18
C ILE A 26 -24.93 -17.73 -58.66
N GLU A 27 -25.17 -16.45 -58.50
CA GLU A 27 -25.04 -15.34 -59.46
C GLU A 27 -25.74 -14.04 -58.97
N ASP A 28 -25.08 -12.99 -59.30
CA ASP A 28 -25.41 -11.60 -59.25
C ASP A 28 -26.67 -11.21 -60.05
N THR A 29 -27.55 -10.29 -59.57
CA THR A 29 -28.10 -9.19 -60.33
C THR A 29 -29.09 -8.30 -59.55
N THR A 30 -28.74 -7.03 -59.50
CA THR A 30 -29.54 -5.76 -59.61
C THR A 30 -30.95 -5.64 -59.04
N MET A 31 -31.12 -4.56 -58.26
CA MET A 31 -32.35 -3.85 -57.89
C MET A 31 -33.26 -3.49 -59.06
N PRO A 32 -34.56 -3.30 -58.85
CA PRO A 32 -35.07 -1.96 -58.77
C PRO A 32 -36.18 -1.73 -57.68
N GLU A 33 -36.32 -0.42 -57.35
CA GLU A 33 -37.40 0.17 -56.58
C GLU A 33 -38.78 -0.03 -57.21
N VAL A 34 -39.84 -0.05 -56.39
CA VAL A 34 -41.09 0.74 -56.59
C VAL A 34 -42.10 0.56 -55.45
N THR A 35 -42.38 1.64 -54.76
CA THR A 35 -43.60 2.22 -54.12
C THR A 35 -44.89 1.39 -53.86
N THR A 36 -45.36 1.67 -52.61
CA THR A 36 -46.75 1.93 -52.13
C THR A 36 -47.86 0.90 -52.25
N SER A 37 -48.42 0.50 -51.12
CA SER A 37 -49.76 0.81 -50.64
C SER A 37 -50.21 -0.15 -49.53
N VAL A 38 -50.78 0.40 -48.48
CA VAL A 38 -51.44 -0.26 -47.34
C VAL A 38 -52.76 -0.87 -47.82
N PRO A 39 -53.16 -2.04 -47.30
CA PRO A 39 -54.41 -2.12 -46.51
C PRO A 39 -54.26 -2.87 -45.18
N THR A 40 -54.92 -2.33 -44.16
CA THR A 40 -55.19 -2.89 -42.86
C THR A 40 -56.18 -4.04 -42.90
N GLU A 41 -55.85 -5.16 -42.20
CA GLU A 41 -56.82 -5.96 -41.47
C GLU A 41 -56.05 -6.91 -40.50
N PRO A 42 -56.63 -7.41 -39.42
CA PRO A 42 -56.03 -7.60 -38.12
C PRO A 42 -55.33 -8.96 -37.98
N VAL A 43 -54.08 -8.92 -37.51
CA VAL A 43 -53.38 -10.12 -37.06
C VAL A 43 -53.66 -10.31 -35.59
N THR A 44 -54.28 -11.40 -35.25
CA THR A 44 -54.45 -11.93 -33.89
C THR A 44 -53.09 -12.06 -33.19
N ASP A 45 -52.99 -11.45 -32.02
CA ASP A 45 -51.88 -11.60 -31.10
C ASP A 45 -51.59 -13.07 -30.81
N ALA A 46 -50.50 -13.61 -31.35
CA ALA A 46 -49.84 -14.75 -30.76
C ALA A 46 -48.95 -14.19 -29.64
N GLU A 47 -49.36 -14.36 -28.40
CA GLU A 47 -48.52 -14.16 -27.24
C GLU A 47 -47.24 -15.01 -27.38
N THR A 48 -46.16 -14.43 -27.83
CA THR A 48 -44.84 -14.92 -27.56
C THR A 48 -44.62 -14.72 -26.06
N THR A 49 -44.86 -15.77 -25.29
CA THR A 49 -44.35 -15.82 -23.91
C THR A 49 -42.84 -15.72 -24.00
N ALA A 50 -42.30 -14.51 -23.83
CA ALA A 50 -40.89 -14.33 -23.51
C ALA A 50 -40.65 -15.19 -22.27
N GLN A 51 -39.71 -16.11 -22.31
CA GLN A 51 -39.21 -16.73 -21.09
C GLN A 51 -38.74 -15.59 -20.19
N PRO A 52 -39.10 -15.62 -18.91
CA PRO A 52 -38.56 -14.62 -17.99
C PRO A 52 -37.03 -14.67 -18.07
N GLU A 53 -36.40 -13.52 -18.26
CA GLU A 53 -34.94 -13.42 -18.13
C GLU A 53 -34.56 -14.03 -16.77
N ALA A 54 -33.55 -14.92 -16.77
CA ALA A 54 -33.06 -15.54 -15.54
C ALA A 54 -32.60 -14.42 -14.57
N GLU A 55 -32.95 -14.56 -13.30
CA GLU A 55 -32.51 -13.64 -12.26
C GLU A 55 -30.99 -13.60 -12.24
N LEU A 56 -30.39 -12.40 -12.29
CA LEU A 56 -28.95 -12.23 -12.20
C LEU A 56 -28.54 -12.03 -10.71
N ARG A 57 -27.67 -12.90 -10.21
CA ARG A 57 -27.11 -12.78 -8.86
C ARG A 57 -25.63 -12.50 -8.90
N MET A 58 -25.21 -11.51 -8.13
CA MET A 58 -23.82 -11.06 -8.07
C MET A 58 -23.12 -11.69 -6.84
N MET A 59 -22.02 -12.41 -7.07
CA MET A 59 -21.20 -13.04 -6.03
C MET A 59 -19.74 -12.57 -6.11
N PRO A 60 -19.05 -12.33 -4.97
CA PRO A 60 -17.62 -12.13 -4.99
C PRO A 60 -16.91 -13.42 -5.38
N LYS A 61 -15.78 -13.27 -6.07
CA LYS A 61 -14.89 -14.40 -6.36
C LYS A 61 -14.14 -14.82 -5.09
N PRO A 62 -14.03 -16.12 -4.77
CA PRO A 62 -13.21 -16.56 -3.63
C PRO A 62 -11.73 -16.29 -3.89
N TYR A 63 -11.00 -15.96 -2.84
CA TYR A 63 -9.53 -15.92 -2.85
C TYR A 63 -8.94 -17.34 -2.67
N ILE A 64 -9.59 -18.16 -1.81
CA ILE A 64 -9.29 -19.59 -1.67
C ILE A 64 -10.57 -20.37 -1.97
N ASP A 65 -10.47 -21.40 -2.81
CA ASP A 65 -11.56 -22.36 -3.11
C ASP A 65 -10.99 -23.79 -3.11
N ILE A 66 -11.19 -24.50 -2.01
CA ILE A 66 -10.63 -25.82 -1.80
C ILE A 66 -11.51 -26.89 -2.41
N GLU A 67 -10.90 -27.71 -3.27
CA GLU A 67 -11.53 -28.88 -3.85
C GLU A 67 -10.90 -30.18 -3.30
N PHE A 68 -11.78 -31.09 -2.90
CA PHE A 68 -11.43 -32.48 -2.61
C PHE A 68 -11.96 -33.37 -3.74
N THR A 69 -11.13 -34.24 -4.27
CA THR A 69 -11.53 -35.08 -5.41
C THR A 69 -11.71 -36.56 -5.02
N ALA A 70 -12.49 -37.29 -5.81
CA ALA A 70 -12.83 -38.70 -5.52
C ALA A 70 -11.61 -39.64 -5.58
N ASP A 71 -10.54 -39.26 -6.26
CA ASP A 71 -9.27 -39.99 -6.35
C ASP A 71 -8.26 -39.60 -5.25
N GLY A 72 -8.69 -38.76 -4.29
CA GLY A 72 -7.88 -38.37 -3.13
C GLY A 72 -7.09 -37.07 -3.33
N GLY A 73 -7.43 -36.27 -4.31
CA GLY A 73 -6.83 -34.95 -4.53
C GLY A 73 -7.28 -33.92 -3.51
N PHE A 74 -6.43 -32.92 -3.28
CA PHE A 74 -6.62 -31.80 -2.35
C PHE A 74 -5.94 -30.57 -2.92
N TYR A 75 -6.73 -29.63 -3.47
CA TYR A 75 -6.22 -28.50 -4.25
C TYR A 75 -6.95 -27.21 -3.92
N ASP A 76 -6.26 -26.08 -4.10
CA ASP A 76 -6.89 -24.76 -4.21
C ASP A 76 -7.13 -24.44 -5.68
N LEU A 77 -8.37 -24.27 -6.09
CA LEU A 77 -8.75 -23.93 -7.47
C LEU A 77 -8.29 -22.53 -7.87
N MET A 78 -7.95 -21.68 -6.88
CA MET A 78 -7.50 -20.31 -7.10
C MET A 78 -5.96 -20.16 -7.10
N ASP A 79 -5.22 -21.24 -6.77
CA ASP A 79 -3.75 -21.32 -6.75
C ASP A 79 -3.07 -20.30 -5.79
N HIS A 80 -3.75 -19.89 -4.71
CA HIS A 80 -3.21 -18.98 -3.70
C HIS A 80 -2.62 -19.68 -2.48
N VAL A 81 -2.91 -20.98 -2.31
CA VAL A 81 -2.36 -21.77 -1.22
C VAL A 81 -1.83 -23.14 -1.67
N ASP A 82 -0.72 -23.57 -1.08
CA ASP A 82 -0.26 -24.95 -1.18
C ASP A 82 -1.05 -25.84 -0.21
N CYS A 83 -1.69 -26.86 -0.75
CA CYS A 83 -2.50 -27.81 0.01
C CYS A 83 -1.68 -29.05 0.35
N THR A 84 -1.54 -29.36 1.64
CA THR A 84 -0.81 -30.55 2.11
C THR A 84 -1.58 -31.34 3.17
N LEU A 85 -1.52 -32.67 3.08
CA LEU A 85 -1.92 -33.55 4.17
C LEU A 85 -0.71 -33.76 5.09
N GLU A 86 -0.80 -33.28 6.35
CA GLU A 86 0.34 -33.34 7.28
C GLU A 86 0.64 -34.76 7.79
N ASP A 87 -0.38 -35.57 8.02
CA ASP A 87 -0.23 -36.92 8.55
C ASP A 87 -1.41 -37.79 8.11
N SER A 88 -1.16 -38.69 7.16
CA SER A 88 -2.16 -39.63 6.65
C SER A 88 -2.72 -40.60 7.69
N SER A 89 -2.03 -40.78 8.83
CA SER A 89 -2.55 -41.58 9.95
C SER A 89 -3.66 -40.85 10.73
N LYS A 90 -3.66 -39.53 10.69
CA LYS A 90 -4.63 -38.65 11.37
C LYS A 90 -5.85 -38.30 10.54
N GLY A 91 -5.74 -38.41 9.22
CA GLY A 91 -6.85 -38.18 8.29
C GLY A 91 -6.47 -38.45 6.85
N ASN A 92 -7.45 -38.51 5.99
CA ASN A 92 -7.26 -38.68 4.54
C ASN A 92 -8.44 -38.10 3.77
N ILE A 93 -8.24 -37.89 2.47
CA ILE A 93 -9.35 -37.60 1.56
C ILE A 93 -10.04 -38.93 1.24
N VAL A 94 -11.36 -38.94 1.41
CA VAL A 94 -12.22 -40.08 1.13
C VAL A 94 -13.43 -39.62 0.31
N ASN A 95 -14.00 -40.55 -0.43
CA ASN A 95 -15.24 -40.34 -1.17
C ASN A 95 -16.27 -41.32 -0.64
N GLU A 96 -17.22 -40.85 0.15
CA GLU A 96 -18.26 -41.70 0.76
C GLU A 96 -19.64 -41.03 0.71
N GLU A 97 -20.67 -41.85 0.92
CA GLU A 97 -22.05 -41.33 1.00
C GLU A 97 -22.27 -40.51 2.26
N LEU A 98 -22.56 -39.22 2.10
CA LEU A 98 -22.97 -38.30 3.15
C LEU A 98 -24.37 -37.75 2.92
N SER A 99 -25.05 -37.36 3.97
CA SER A 99 -26.42 -36.84 3.87
C SER A 99 -26.42 -35.31 3.78
N ILE A 100 -27.18 -34.79 2.81
CA ILE A 100 -27.58 -33.37 2.71
C ILE A 100 -29.07 -33.32 2.70
N ASN A 101 -29.69 -32.62 3.63
CA ASN A 101 -31.13 -32.46 3.76
C ASN A 101 -31.92 -33.79 3.76
N GLY A 102 -31.33 -34.85 4.31
CA GLY A 102 -31.94 -36.20 4.43
C GLY A 102 -31.67 -37.12 3.23
N GLU A 103 -31.13 -36.63 2.14
CA GLU A 103 -30.78 -37.41 0.96
C GLU A 103 -29.26 -37.71 0.96
N LYS A 104 -28.90 -38.84 0.36
CA LYS A 104 -27.50 -39.29 0.35
C LYS A 104 -26.81 -38.99 -1.00
N TYR A 105 -25.62 -38.46 -0.92
CA TYR A 105 -24.77 -38.11 -2.07
C TYR A 105 -23.36 -38.59 -1.83
N LEU A 106 -22.69 -39.01 -2.91
CA LEU A 106 -21.29 -39.39 -2.89
C LEU A 106 -20.41 -38.12 -2.88
N ILE A 107 -19.78 -37.80 -1.75
CA ILE A 107 -19.10 -36.55 -1.52
C ILE A 107 -17.62 -36.77 -1.19
N PRO A 108 -16.68 -36.29 -2.03
CA PRO A 108 -15.25 -36.24 -1.67
C PRO A 108 -15.05 -35.24 -0.53
N HIS A 109 -14.27 -35.62 0.50
CA HIS A 109 -14.07 -34.75 1.66
C HIS A 109 -12.81 -35.15 2.45
N LEU A 110 -12.33 -34.22 3.25
CA LEU A 110 -11.30 -34.50 4.27
C LEU A 110 -11.97 -35.19 5.47
N TYR A 111 -11.60 -36.45 5.70
CA TYR A 111 -12.00 -37.19 6.89
C TYR A 111 -10.95 -37.08 7.98
N VAL A 112 -11.30 -36.48 9.11
CA VAL A 112 -10.42 -36.31 10.27
C VAL A 112 -10.62 -37.49 11.23
N LYS A 113 -9.57 -38.27 11.49
CA LYS A 113 -9.57 -39.52 12.26
C LYS A 113 -9.12 -39.36 13.72
N SER A 114 -8.21 -38.43 13.98
CA SER A 114 -7.61 -38.25 15.31
C SER A 114 -7.06 -36.85 15.53
N GLN A 115 -6.62 -36.57 16.74
CA GLN A 115 -6.04 -35.27 17.11
C GLN A 115 -4.81 -34.90 16.27
N GLY A 116 -4.73 -33.66 15.83
CA GLY A 116 -3.65 -33.07 15.06
C GLY A 116 -4.15 -32.51 13.73
N GLY A 117 -3.63 -31.39 13.32
CA GLY A 117 -4.00 -30.79 12.03
C GLY A 117 -3.85 -31.81 10.91
N VAL A 118 -4.82 -31.89 10.04
CA VAL A 118 -4.85 -32.90 8.98
C VAL A 118 -4.60 -32.27 7.62
N GLY A 119 -5.25 -31.17 7.32
CA GLY A 119 -5.03 -30.40 6.10
C GLY A 119 -4.36 -29.07 6.45
N ARG A 120 -3.26 -28.76 5.77
CA ARG A 120 -2.57 -27.47 5.86
C ARG A 120 -2.68 -26.74 4.54
N LEU A 121 -3.13 -25.50 4.62
CA LEU A 121 -3.14 -24.54 3.52
C LEU A 121 -2.07 -23.49 3.84
N THR A 122 -1.02 -23.43 3.03
CA THR A 122 0.08 -22.47 3.20
C THR A 122 -0.03 -21.42 2.10
N TYR A 123 -0.11 -20.15 2.46
CA TYR A 123 -0.20 -19.06 1.49
C TYR A 123 1.06 -18.96 0.63
N ASN A 124 0.90 -19.02 -0.70
CA ASN A 124 1.99 -18.95 -1.67
C ASN A 124 2.57 -17.54 -1.79
N GLU A 125 1.72 -16.53 -1.75
CA GLU A 125 2.04 -15.14 -2.07
C GLU A 125 2.04 -14.23 -0.84
N LEU A 126 1.36 -14.63 0.24
CA LEU A 126 1.18 -13.82 1.45
C LEU A 126 2.18 -14.18 2.56
N GLY A 127 3.40 -14.57 2.21
CA GLY A 127 4.44 -15.03 3.15
C GLY A 127 4.82 -14.04 4.26
N VAL A 128 4.11 -12.92 4.39
CA VAL A 128 4.30 -11.88 5.40
C VAL A 128 2.98 -11.42 5.98
N SER A 129 2.97 -11.21 7.29
CA SER A 129 1.77 -10.82 8.06
C SER A 129 1.02 -9.60 7.50
N GLY A 130 1.75 -8.64 6.92
CA GLY A 130 1.17 -7.43 6.36
C GLY A 130 0.24 -7.68 5.18
N ALA A 131 0.66 -8.50 4.22
CA ALA A 131 -0.13 -8.79 3.03
C ALA A 131 -1.45 -9.52 3.37
N LEU A 132 -1.40 -10.51 4.27
CA LEU A 132 -2.61 -11.18 4.74
C LEU A 132 -3.52 -10.20 5.51
N TYR A 133 -2.96 -9.32 6.34
CA TYR A 133 -3.74 -8.31 7.04
C TYR A 133 -4.44 -7.38 6.03
N GLU A 134 -3.72 -6.90 5.02
CA GLU A 134 -4.28 -6.04 3.96
C GLU A 134 -5.43 -6.73 3.22
N LEU A 135 -5.31 -8.03 2.94
CA LEU A 135 -6.36 -8.81 2.28
C LEU A 135 -7.65 -8.89 3.13
N LEU A 136 -7.54 -9.03 4.45
CA LEU A 136 -8.66 -9.36 5.32
C LEU A 136 -9.19 -8.16 6.15
N SER A 137 -8.46 -7.07 6.24
CA SER A 137 -8.78 -5.95 7.15
C SER A 137 -10.04 -5.18 6.78
N ASP A 138 -10.40 -5.15 5.49
CA ASP A 138 -11.60 -4.48 4.99
C ASP A 138 -12.86 -5.35 5.09
N GLY A 139 -12.71 -6.51 5.71
CA GLY A 139 -13.77 -7.49 5.91
C GLY A 139 -13.54 -8.75 5.07
N PHE A 140 -14.04 -9.86 5.59
CA PHE A 140 -13.90 -11.15 4.91
C PHE A 140 -15.04 -12.09 5.25
N THR A 141 -15.19 -13.10 4.42
CA THR A 141 -16.15 -14.19 4.61
C THR A 141 -15.45 -15.53 4.51
N LEU A 142 -15.73 -16.41 5.45
CA LEU A 142 -15.37 -17.83 5.39
C LEU A 142 -16.61 -18.66 5.07
N GLU A 143 -16.46 -19.62 4.17
CA GLU A 143 -17.49 -20.59 3.82
C GLU A 143 -16.94 -22.00 4.01
N MET A 144 -17.72 -22.91 4.56
CA MET A 144 -17.36 -24.33 4.61
C MET A 144 -18.57 -25.25 4.70
N LEU A 145 -18.40 -26.49 4.19
CA LEU A 145 -19.38 -27.56 4.32
C LEU A 145 -18.82 -28.65 5.25
N VAL A 146 -19.50 -28.92 6.36
CA VAL A 146 -18.99 -29.82 7.40
C VAL A 146 -20.05 -30.78 7.94
N LEU A 147 -19.60 -31.95 8.35
CA LEU A 147 -20.36 -32.86 9.21
C LEU A 147 -19.54 -33.15 10.46
N ASN A 148 -20.07 -32.87 11.63
CA ASN A 148 -19.44 -33.23 12.90
C ASN A 148 -20.35 -34.15 13.71
N GLN A 149 -19.96 -35.41 13.80
CA GLN A 149 -20.71 -36.47 14.49
C GLN A 149 -20.27 -36.71 15.94
N ASN A 150 -19.33 -35.90 16.47
CA ASN A 150 -18.83 -36.06 17.81
C ASN A 150 -19.91 -35.80 18.87
N SER A 151 -19.82 -36.55 19.98
CA SER A 151 -20.64 -36.29 21.14
C SER A 151 -20.03 -35.14 21.96
N PHE A 152 -20.75 -34.03 22.07
CA PHE A 152 -20.33 -32.90 22.87
C PHE A 152 -20.79 -33.06 24.31
N ASN A 153 -19.84 -33.14 25.25
CA ASN A 153 -20.14 -32.73 26.60
C ASN A 153 -20.04 -31.21 26.66
N ALA A 154 -21.04 -30.54 27.21
CA ALA A 154 -21.15 -29.08 27.31
C ALA A 154 -20.02 -28.40 28.13
N SER A 155 -19.04 -29.15 28.60
CA SER A 155 -17.93 -28.70 29.39
C SER A 155 -16.70 -28.50 28.53
N SER A 156 -16.43 -27.25 28.17
CA SER A 156 -15.11 -26.61 27.93
C SER A 156 -14.23 -27.02 26.75
N ASN A 157 -14.54 -27.98 25.92
CA ASN A 157 -13.64 -28.39 24.85
C ASN A 157 -14.03 -27.74 23.53
N GLU A 158 -13.18 -26.84 23.03
CA GLU A 158 -13.26 -26.26 21.70
C GLU A 158 -12.67 -27.26 20.70
N GLN A 159 -13.31 -27.37 19.53
CA GLN A 159 -12.89 -28.24 18.44
C GLN A 159 -12.76 -27.41 17.18
N CYS A 160 -11.54 -27.26 16.67
CA CYS A 160 -11.28 -26.49 15.47
C CYS A 160 -11.67 -27.26 14.20
N LEU A 161 -12.54 -26.68 13.39
CA LEU A 161 -12.89 -27.14 12.05
C LEU A 161 -11.93 -26.59 11.01
N ALA A 162 -11.71 -25.26 11.07
CA ALA A 162 -10.70 -24.56 10.28
C ALA A 162 -10.12 -23.43 11.14
N SER A 163 -8.82 -23.25 11.17
CA SER A 163 -8.18 -22.32 12.09
C SER A 163 -6.99 -21.60 11.47
N SER A 164 -6.95 -20.28 11.62
CA SER A 164 -5.80 -19.41 11.40
C SER A 164 -5.63 -18.54 12.67
N THR A 165 -5.35 -19.16 13.81
CA THR A 165 -5.31 -18.49 15.12
C THR A 165 -3.95 -18.63 15.79
N GLN A 166 -3.61 -17.75 16.66
CA GLN A 166 -2.90 -17.69 17.93
C GLN A 166 -2.66 -16.24 18.34
N GLY A 167 -3.35 -15.81 19.42
CA GLY A 167 -3.29 -14.43 19.91
C GLY A 167 -3.86 -13.40 18.92
N GLY A 168 -4.66 -13.86 17.99
CA GLY A 168 -5.27 -13.16 16.89
C GLY A 168 -5.88 -14.16 15.91
N GLY A 169 -6.31 -13.68 14.71
CA GLY A 169 -6.81 -14.49 13.62
C GLY A 169 -8.29 -14.81 13.71
N TYR A 170 -8.68 -15.88 13.04
CA TYR A 170 -10.06 -16.31 12.86
C TYR A 170 -10.15 -17.84 12.81
N ASN A 171 -11.32 -18.38 13.13
CA ASN A 171 -11.59 -19.81 13.00
C ASN A 171 -13.08 -20.14 12.89
N PHE A 172 -13.37 -21.35 12.40
CA PHE A 172 -14.59 -22.07 12.70
C PHE A 172 -14.30 -23.15 13.74
N THR A 173 -15.11 -23.19 14.77
CA THR A 173 -15.00 -24.18 15.84
C THR A 173 -16.36 -24.77 16.22
N VAL A 174 -16.31 -25.85 16.97
CA VAL A 174 -17.42 -26.25 17.83
C VAL A 174 -17.03 -25.91 19.26
N TYR A 175 -17.62 -24.85 19.79
CA TYR A 175 -17.36 -24.36 21.14
C TYR A 175 -18.62 -24.51 22.01
N LYS A 176 -18.45 -25.11 23.19
CA LYS A 176 -19.59 -25.42 24.10
C LYS A 176 -20.75 -26.15 23.40
N GLY A 177 -20.40 -27.03 22.44
CA GLY A 177 -21.35 -27.82 21.69
C GLY A 177 -22.12 -27.08 20.60
N LYS A 178 -21.63 -25.92 20.14
CA LYS A 178 -22.25 -25.08 19.11
C LYS A 178 -21.25 -24.78 18.01
N TYR A 179 -21.68 -24.71 16.76
CA TYR A 179 -20.90 -24.10 15.69
C TYR A 179 -20.66 -22.63 16.00
N THR A 180 -19.42 -22.22 15.94
CA THR A 180 -18.98 -20.87 16.30
C THR A 180 -18.02 -20.35 15.25
N PHE A 181 -18.26 -19.17 14.73
CA PHE A 181 -17.28 -18.37 14.01
C PHE A 181 -16.56 -17.47 15.00
N SER A 182 -15.25 -17.40 14.95
CA SER A 182 -14.47 -16.53 15.84
C SER A 182 -13.55 -15.64 15.03
N VAL A 183 -13.54 -14.35 15.37
CA VAL A 183 -12.61 -13.38 14.82
C VAL A 183 -12.05 -12.54 15.95
N HIS A 184 -10.74 -12.29 15.95
CA HIS A 184 -10.05 -11.52 16.97
C HIS A 184 -10.00 -10.04 16.63
N THR A 185 -10.75 -9.22 17.37
CA THR A 185 -10.79 -7.76 17.18
C THR A 185 -10.67 -7.04 18.53
N GLY A 186 -9.98 -5.90 18.56
CA GLY A 186 -9.86 -5.06 19.75
C GLY A 186 -9.29 -5.78 20.98
N GLY A 187 -8.41 -6.76 20.77
CA GLY A 187 -7.73 -7.50 21.84
C GLY A 187 -8.52 -8.71 22.41
N SER A 188 -9.63 -9.11 21.78
CA SER A 188 -10.39 -10.30 22.19
C SER A 188 -11.11 -10.97 21.00
N TYR A 189 -11.42 -12.27 21.17
CA TYR A 189 -12.23 -12.99 20.19
C TYR A 189 -13.71 -12.60 20.30
N ARG A 190 -14.36 -12.45 19.14
CA ARG A 190 -15.79 -12.24 18.95
C ARG A 190 -16.35 -13.53 18.38
N ASN A 191 -17.37 -14.08 19.03
CA ASN A 191 -17.80 -15.46 18.85
C ASN A 191 -19.28 -15.58 18.56
N PRO A 192 -19.82 -15.14 17.40
CA PRO A 192 -21.19 -15.47 17.03
C PRO A 192 -21.33 -17.00 16.87
N ALA A 193 -22.43 -17.57 17.33
CA ALA A 193 -22.61 -19.00 17.42
C ALA A 193 -24.01 -19.47 17.12
N LEU A 194 -24.15 -20.64 16.48
CA LEU A 194 -25.42 -21.34 16.36
C LEU A 194 -25.96 -21.63 17.75
N GLN A 195 -27.20 -21.24 18.01
CA GLN A 195 -27.78 -21.36 19.36
C GLN A 195 -28.28 -22.78 19.70
N THR A 196 -28.39 -23.66 18.70
CA THR A 196 -28.80 -25.09 18.87
C THR A 196 -27.61 -26.03 18.75
N ALA A 197 -27.77 -27.30 19.06
CA ALA A 197 -26.77 -28.33 18.79
C ALA A 197 -26.61 -28.55 17.27
N PRO A 198 -25.36 -28.80 16.77
CA PRO A 198 -25.10 -29.14 15.37
C PRO A 198 -25.91 -30.37 14.93
N ASP A 199 -26.33 -30.38 13.66
CA ASP A 199 -26.82 -31.60 13.01
C ASP A 199 -25.69 -32.65 12.95
N ARG A 200 -26.03 -33.87 13.29
CA ARG A 200 -25.05 -34.99 13.30
C ARG A 200 -25.28 -35.99 12.18
N VAL A 201 -26.31 -35.75 11.39
CA VAL A 201 -26.73 -36.63 10.30
C VAL A 201 -26.44 -35.99 8.96
N ASN A 202 -26.81 -34.74 8.81
CA ASN A 202 -26.65 -33.99 7.57
C ASN A 202 -25.41 -33.11 7.63
N MET A 203 -24.78 -32.94 6.46
CA MET A 203 -23.78 -31.90 6.27
C MET A 203 -24.41 -30.52 6.55
N THR A 204 -23.62 -29.66 7.16
CA THR A 204 -24.05 -28.30 7.54
C THR A 204 -23.18 -27.30 6.78
N HIS A 205 -23.80 -26.38 6.09
CA HIS A 205 -23.12 -25.25 5.46
C HIS A 205 -22.97 -24.12 6.48
N LEU A 206 -21.75 -23.63 6.65
CA LEU A 206 -21.39 -22.56 7.57
C LEU A 206 -20.81 -21.38 6.78
N VAL A 207 -21.29 -20.17 7.07
CA VAL A 207 -20.68 -18.93 6.60
C VAL A 207 -20.41 -18.02 7.80
N GLY A 208 -19.16 -17.60 7.97
CA GLY A 208 -18.74 -16.65 8.99
C GLY A 208 -18.32 -15.34 8.32
N VAL A 209 -18.87 -14.22 8.75
CA VAL A 209 -18.64 -12.90 8.15
C VAL A 209 -18.06 -11.96 9.20
N TYR A 210 -16.97 -11.29 8.86
CA TYR A 210 -16.45 -10.15 9.59
C TYR A 210 -16.66 -8.88 8.78
N ASP A 211 -17.44 -7.95 9.33
CA ASP A 211 -17.73 -6.65 8.74
C ASP A 211 -17.19 -5.53 9.65
N PRO A 212 -16.00 -4.97 9.35
CA PRO A 212 -15.44 -3.89 10.14
C PRO A 212 -16.16 -2.56 9.95
N ALA A 213 -16.86 -2.34 8.82
CA ALA A 213 -17.61 -1.13 8.58
C ALA A 213 -18.86 -1.07 9.44
N ALA A 214 -19.58 -2.18 9.54
CA ALA A 214 -20.72 -2.33 10.45
C ALA A 214 -20.28 -2.64 11.90
N LYS A 215 -18.99 -2.97 12.13
CA LYS A 215 -18.42 -3.38 13.44
C LYS A 215 -19.08 -4.62 14.02
N ILE A 216 -19.34 -5.61 13.18
CA ILE A 216 -20.01 -6.86 13.56
C ILE A 216 -19.26 -8.09 13.07
N ALA A 217 -19.50 -9.20 13.73
CA ALA A 217 -19.22 -10.54 13.25
C ALA A 217 -20.50 -11.36 13.27
N SER A 218 -20.76 -12.09 12.19
CA SER A 218 -22.01 -12.86 12.01
C SER A 218 -21.70 -14.30 11.63
N ILE A 219 -22.61 -15.21 11.97
CA ILE A 219 -22.60 -16.60 11.50
C ILE A 219 -23.92 -16.95 10.82
N TYR A 220 -23.82 -17.58 9.67
CA TYR A 220 -24.95 -18.14 8.91
C TYR A 220 -24.82 -19.65 8.88
N VAL A 221 -25.95 -20.32 8.97
CA VAL A 221 -26.05 -21.77 8.88
C VAL A 221 -27.10 -22.13 7.83
N ASN A 222 -26.70 -22.91 6.83
CA ASN A 222 -27.56 -23.28 5.71
C ASN A 222 -28.23 -22.06 5.06
N GLY A 223 -27.44 -21.01 4.80
CA GLY A 223 -27.86 -19.77 4.16
C GLY A 223 -28.61 -18.77 5.04
N VAL A 224 -28.91 -19.11 6.32
CA VAL A 224 -29.68 -18.25 7.22
C VAL A 224 -28.79 -17.70 8.34
N LYS A 225 -28.88 -16.40 8.61
CA LYS A 225 -28.18 -15.76 9.74
C LYS A 225 -28.74 -16.28 11.06
N VAL A 226 -27.88 -16.84 11.92
CA VAL A 226 -28.29 -17.44 13.18
C VAL A 226 -27.80 -16.68 14.41
N ASP A 227 -26.74 -15.88 14.26
CA ASP A 227 -26.21 -15.01 15.32
C ASP A 227 -25.35 -13.89 14.77
N GLU A 228 -25.25 -12.83 15.56
CA GLU A 228 -24.44 -11.65 15.28
C GLU A 228 -23.96 -11.03 16.58
N VAL A 229 -22.70 -10.61 16.65
CA VAL A 229 -22.10 -9.95 17.82
C VAL A 229 -21.32 -8.72 17.40
N ALA A 230 -21.23 -7.74 18.32
CA ALA A 230 -20.37 -6.58 18.11
C ALA A 230 -18.89 -7.00 18.00
N ALA A 231 -18.22 -6.50 16.95
CA ALA A 231 -16.81 -6.77 16.64
C ALA A 231 -16.03 -5.47 16.48
N GLU A 232 -16.08 -4.64 17.52
CA GLU A 232 -15.33 -3.38 17.58
C GLU A 232 -13.82 -3.61 17.70
N GLY A 233 -13.05 -2.67 17.16
CA GLY A 233 -11.60 -2.69 17.21
C GLY A 233 -10.98 -3.23 15.94
N ILE A 234 -9.66 -3.36 15.95
CA ILE A 234 -8.85 -3.72 14.79
C ILE A 234 -8.73 -5.23 14.71
N LEU A 235 -8.87 -5.78 13.51
CA LEU A 235 -8.53 -7.17 13.23
C LEU A 235 -7.07 -7.43 13.64
N ALA A 236 -6.85 -8.43 14.47
CA ALA A 236 -5.52 -8.91 14.80
C ALA A 236 -5.29 -10.25 14.11
N LEU A 237 -4.27 -10.33 13.26
CA LEU A 237 -3.86 -11.62 12.70
C LEU A 237 -3.16 -12.47 13.75
N ALA A 238 -3.15 -13.78 13.53
CA ALA A 238 -2.46 -14.73 14.39
C ALA A 238 -0.96 -14.42 14.50
N SER A 239 -0.36 -14.71 15.65
CA SER A 239 1.09 -14.56 15.89
C SER A 239 1.88 -15.80 15.43
N GLY A 240 3.17 -15.63 15.20
CA GLY A 240 4.06 -16.71 14.78
C GLY A 240 3.71 -17.28 13.42
N SER A 241 3.69 -18.59 13.25
CA SER A 241 3.32 -19.27 12.00
C SER A 241 1.81 -19.32 11.74
N GLY A 242 0.98 -18.94 12.70
CA GLY A 242 -0.48 -18.98 12.57
C GLY A 242 -1.05 -18.06 11.49
N TRP A 243 -0.34 -17.00 11.14
CA TRP A 243 -0.78 -16.04 10.11
C TRP A 243 -0.47 -16.46 8.67
N SER A 244 0.43 -17.43 8.49
CA SER A 244 0.85 -17.92 7.16
C SER A 244 0.16 -19.22 6.76
N ASN A 245 -0.68 -19.78 7.61
CA ASN A 245 -1.32 -21.06 7.37
C ASN A 245 -2.76 -21.08 7.86
N ILE A 246 -3.59 -21.89 7.20
CA ILE A 246 -4.88 -22.33 7.69
C ILE A 246 -4.81 -23.83 7.91
N ILE A 247 -5.26 -24.28 9.06
CA ILE A 247 -5.30 -25.71 9.40
C ILE A 247 -6.75 -26.19 9.36
N LEU A 248 -7.02 -27.20 8.55
CA LEU A 248 -8.29 -27.89 8.50
C LEU A 248 -8.26 -29.07 9.48
N GLY A 249 -9.27 -29.16 10.34
CA GLY A 249 -9.39 -30.22 11.35
C GLY A 249 -8.45 -30.08 12.54
N GLY A 250 -7.93 -28.89 12.81
CA GLY A 250 -7.02 -28.62 13.91
C GLY A 250 -6.68 -27.14 14.10
N ASP A 251 -5.75 -26.87 15.00
CA ASP A 251 -5.22 -25.53 15.29
C ASP A 251 -3.79 -25.40 14.80
N THR A 252 -3.37 -24.16 14.49
CA THR A 252 -2.09 -23.84 13.82
C THR A 252 -0.85 -24.18 14.63
N THR A 253 -0.91 -24.23 15.95
CA THR A 253 0.25 -24.52 16.80
C THR A 253 0.17 -25.84 17.56
N GLY A 254 -0.99 -26.46 17.64
CA GLY A 254 -1.20 -27.67 18.43
C GLY A 254 -1.14 -27.46 19.96
N ASP A 255 -0.86 -26.25 20.44
CA ASP A 255 -0.53 -25.95 21.83
C ASP A 255 -1.67 -25.25 22.61
N CYS A 256 -2.79 -24.95 22.00
CA CYS A 256 -3.80 -24.06 22.58
C CYS A 256 -4.73 -24.66 23.61
N GLY A 257 -4.50 -25.84 24.10
CA GLY A 257 -5.46 -26.51 25.00
C GLY A 257 -6.81 -26.78 24.29
N LEU A 258 -6.93 -26.45 23.05
CA LEU A 258 -8.04 -26.77 22.17
C LEU A 258 -7.93 -28.26 21.85
N GLN A 259 -8.88 -29.01 22.31
CA GLN A 259 -8.90 -30.43 21.96
C GLN A 259 -9.29 -30.57 20.50
N ILE A 260 -8.35 -31.06 19.78
CA ILE A 260 -8.42 -31.38 18.36
C ILE A 260 -9.51 -32.42 18.13
N LEU A 261 -10.22 -32.26 17.02
CA LEU A 261 -11.33 -33.10 16.64
C LEU A 261 -11.00 -34.60 16.69
N SER A 262 -11.85 -35.32 17.35
CA SER A 262 -11.83 -36.76 17.30
C SER A 262 -12.53 -37.28 16.04
N ASP A 263 -12.31 -38.52 15.74
CA ASP A 263 -12.63 -39.43 14.64
C ASP A 263 -13.98 -39.35 13.89
N LYS A 264 -14.68 -38.20 13.84
CA LYS A 264 -16.01 -38.10 13.23
C LYS A 264 -16.31 -36.77 12.57
N THR A 265 -15.28 -36.12 12.06
CA THR A 265 -15.46 -34.87 11.33
C THR A 265 -15.14 -35.05 9.86
N ARG A 266 -15.95 -34.45 9.02
CA ARG A 266 -15.81 -34.38 7.57
C ARG A 266 -15.90 -32.95 7.14
N ILE A 267 -14.96 -32.53 6.29
CA ILE A 267 -14.89 -31.19 5.70
C ILE A 267 -14.88 -31.39 4.19
N ALA A 268 -15.95 -30.95 3.53
CA ALA A 268 -16.15 -31.18 2.10
C ALA A 268 -15.92 -29.94 1.23
N ASP A 269 -15.94 -28.77 1.82
CA ASP A 269 -15.71 -27.52 1.12
C ASP A 269 -15.08 -26.49 2.08
N TYR A 270 -14.22 -25.62 1.58
CA TYR A 270 -13.68 -24.48 2.31
C TYR A 270 -13.34 -23.37 1.35
N LYS A 271 -13.87 -22.16 1.60
CA LYS A 271 -13.58 -20.96 0.81
C LYS A 271 -13.33 -19.77 1.70
N LEU A 272 -12.45 -18.88 1.24
CA LEU A 272 -12.16 -17.58 1.82
C LEU A 272 -12.43 -16.49 0.80
N TYR A 273 -13.25 -15.52 1.15
CA TYR A 273 -13.55 -14.35 0.33
C TYR A 273 -13.01 -13.10 1.04
N PRO A 274 -12.16 -12.27 0.41
CA PRO A 274 -11.75 -10.97 0.97
C PRO A 274 -12.86 -9.92 0.74
N SER A 275 -14.06 -10.23 1.14
CA SER A 275 -15.27 -9.41 0.97
C SER A 275 -16.33 -9.81 1.99
N VAL A 276 -17.19 -8.86 2.32
CA VAL A 276 -18.29 -9.04 3.29
C VAL A 276 -19.53 -9.54 2.59
N PHE A 277 -20.05 -10.69 2.98
CA PHE A 277 -21.34 -11.18 2.49
C PHE A 277 -22.51 -10.53 3.24
N GLY A 278 -23.50 -10.09 2.46
CA GLY A 278 -24.84 -9.86 2.97
C GLY A 278 -25.69 -11.15 3.06
N GLU A 279 -26.91 -11.04 3.59
CA GLU A 279 -27.82 -12.18 3.74
C GLU A 279 -28.15 -12.87 2.41
N ALA A 280 -28.35 -12.09 1.34
CA ALA A 280 -28.62 -12.62 0.00
C ALA A 280 -27.44 -13.45 -0.54
N GLN A 281 -26.22 -12.98 -0.35
CA GLN A 281 -25.01 -13.68 -0.80
C GLN A 281 -24.77 -14.96 0.02
N ALA A 282 -25.00 -14.94 1.34
CA ALA A 282 -24.91 -16.13 2.17
C ALA A 282 -25.97 -17.20 1.79
N ALA A 283 -27.19 -16.77 1.44
CA ALA A 283 -28.23 -17.66 0.90
C ALA A 283 -27.84 -18.24 -0.46
N THR A 284 -27.34 -17.41 -1.38
CA THR A 284 -26.85 -17.84 -2.70
C THR A 284 -25.68 -18.81 -2.58
N ALA A 285 -24.73 -18.57 -1.66
CA ALA A 285 -23.61 -19.49 -1.40
C ALA A 285 -24.11 -20.88 -0.97
N TYR A 286 -25.14 -20.93 -0.12
CA TYR A 286 -25.78 -22.20 0.28
C TYR A 286 -26.42 -22.91 -0.90
N GLU A 287 -27.14 -22.22 -1.78
CA GLU A 287 -27.79 -22.80 -2.96
C GLU A 287 -26.74 -23.33 -3.96
N LEU A 288 -25.64 -22.58 -4.17
CA LEU A 288 -24.54 -23.03 -5.03
C LEU A 288 -23.82 -24.26 -4.45
N MET A 289 -23.64 -24.31 -3.15
CA MET A 289 -23.10 -25.47 -2.47
C MET A 289 -24.03 -26.70 -2.64
N LEU A 290 -25.34 -26.51 -2.50
CA LEU A 290 -26.32 -27.58 -2.79
C LEU A 290 -26.18 -28.03 -4.23
N ALA A 291 -26.18 -27.12 -5.20
CA ALA A 291 -26.00 -27.45 -6.62
C ALA A 291 -24.73 -28.25 -6.87
N LYS A 292 -23.58 -27.82 -6.28
CA LYS A 292 -22.27 -28.49 -6.40
C LYS A 292 -22.34 -29.97 -5.97
N PHE A 293 -22.95 -30.27 -4.85
CA PHE A 293 -22.91 -31.62 -4.26
C PHE A 293 -24.12 -32.48 -4.54
N THR A 294 -25.27 -31.91 -4.90
CA THR A 294 -26.49 -32.67 -5.15
C THR A 294 -26.87 -32.73 -6.62
N GLY A 295 -26.26 -31.90 -7.47
CA GLY A 295 -26.64 -31.73 -8.87
C GLY A 295 -27.95 -30.97 -9.05
N ALA A 296 -28.42 -30.25 -8.03
CA ALA A 296 -29.60 -29.40 -8.15
C ALA A 296 -29.37 -28.29 -9.19
N GLU A 297 -30.38 -28.03 -10.01
CA GLU A 297 -30.34 -26.90 -10.93
C GLU A 297 -30.61 -25.59 -10.18
N VAL A 298 -29.93 -24.52 -10.56
CA VAL A 298 -30.20 -23.15 -10.15
C VAL A 298 -30.86 -22.41 -11.32
N ASP A 299 -31.90 -21.66 -11.06
CA ASP A 299 -32.72 -20.95 -12.07
C ASP A 299 -32.30 -19.48 -12.25
N TYR A 300 -31.10 -19.14 -11.84
CA TYR A 300 -30.51 -17.82 -11.95
C TYR A 300 -29.11 -17.88 -12.55
N GLU A 301 -28.67 -16.76 -13.14
CA GLU A 301 -27.29 -16.57 -13.62
C GLU A 301 -26.43 -16.02 -12.49
N ILE A 302 -25.25 -16.63 -12.25
CA ILE A 302 -24.22 -16.08 -11.35
C ILE A 302 -23.24 -15.27 -12.16
N ARG A 303 -23.04 -14.01 -11.75
CA ARG A 303 -21.93 -13.19 -12.23
C ARG A 303 -20.98 -12.91 -11.06
N TYR A 304 -19.74 -13.35 -11.22
CA TYR A 304 -18.70 -13.04 -10.27
C TYR A 304 -18.15 -11.64 -10.53
N TYR A 305 -17.78 -10.90 -9.47
CA TYR A 305 -17.28 -9.51 -9.53
C TYR A 305 -15.93 -9.38 -10.23
N GLU A 306 -15.44 -10.28 -11.02
CA GLU A 306 -14.19 -10.19 -11.78
C GLU A 306 -14.22 -10.95 -13.12
N ASN A 307 -15.35 -11.21 -13.71
CA ASN A 307 -15.38 -11.86 -15.02
C ASN A 307 -15.80 -10.90 -16.13
N GLU A 308 -14.97 -9.90 -16.43
CA GLU A 308 -15.01 -9.19 -17.70
C GLU A 308 -13.78 -9.55 -18.58
N GLU A 309 -13.47 -10.83 -18.75
CA GLU A 309 -12.52 -11.29 -19.78
C GLU A 309 -12.89 -10.81 -21.20
N THR A 310 -14.11 -10.36 -21.40
CA THR A 310 -14.61 -9.93 -22.70
C THR A 310 -14.32 -8.47 -23.04
N VAL A 311 -14.03 -7.60 -22.05
CA VAL A 311 -13.84 -6.16 -22.28
C VAL A 311 -12.37 -5.80 -22.51
N TYR A 312 -11.43 -6.45 -21.85
CA TYR A 312 -10.03 -6.04 -21.84
C TYR A 312 -9.09 -6.96 -22.66
N GLY A 313 -9.57 -8.08 -23.21
CA GLY A 313 -8.74 -9.01 -24.01
C GLY A 313 -7.80 -9.88 -23.14
N LEU A 314 -6.62 -10.22 -23.65
CA LEU A 314 -5.64 -11.01 -22.91
C LEU A 314 -4.95 -10.16 -21.84
N LYS A 315 -4.68 -10.74 -20.67
CA LYS A 315 -3.93 -10.08 -19.60
C LYS A 315 -2.53 -9.67 -20.09
N LEU A 316 -2.14 -8.43 -19.83
CA LEU A 316 -0.81 -7.91 -20.17
C LEU A 316 0.30 -8.56 -19.33
N PHE A 317 0.06 -8.77 -18.04
CA PHE A 317 1.03 -9.37 -17.13
C PHE A 317 0.42 -10.57 -16.41
N SER A 318 1.23 -11.60 -16.19
CA SER A 318 0.80 -12.83 -15.50
C SER A 318 0.67 -12.62 -13.99
N SER A 319 1.45 -11.68 -13.43
CA SER A 319 1.40 -11.28 -12.01
C SER A 319 1.68 -9.78 -11.86
N LEU A 320 1.37 -9.22 -10.70
CA LEU A 320 1.72 -7.82 -10.37
C LEU A 320 3.24 -7.59 -10.50
N SER A 321 4.07 -8.50 -9.98
CA SER A 321 5.52 -8.37 -10.04
C SER A 321 6.10 -8.34 -11.46
N ASP A 322 5.44 -8.99 -12.43
CA ASP A 322 5.89 -8.98 -13.82
C ASP A 322 5.75 -7.61 -14.49
N SER A 323 4.88 -6.76 -13.99
CA SER A 323 4.64 -5.41 -14.51
C SER A 323 5.70 -4.39 -14.09
N TYR A 324 6.53 -4.70 -13.08
CA TYR A 324 7.52 -3.74 -12.56
C TYR A 324 8.63 -3.47 -13.57
N ALA A 325 8.75 -2.19 -13.91
CA ALA A 325 9.64 -1.72 -14.97
C ALA A 325 11.11 -1.71 -14.57
N GLU A 326 11.97 -2.16 -15.48
CA GLU A 326 13.42 -1.89 -15.46
C GLU A 326 13.65 -0.53 -16.11
N VAL A 327 13.67 0.52 -15.29
CA VAL A 327 13.82 1.90 -15.76
C VAL A 327 15.27 2.18 -16.19
N TYR A 328 15.44 3.14 -17.11
CA TYR A 328 16.76 3.64 -17.47
C TYR A 328 17.34 4.47 -16.32
N GLU A 329 18.56 4.13 -15.90
CA GLU A 329 19.32 4.90 -14.89
C GLU A 329 20.31 5.85 -15.61
N PRO A 330 20.21 7.18 -15.43
CA PRO A 330 21.17 8.13 -15.97
C PRO A 330 22.58 7.86 -15.44
N LYS A 331 23.58 7.93 -16.30
CA LYS A 331 25.01 7.78 -15.94
C LYS A 331 25.54 9.08 -15.34
N THR A 332 25.10 9.40 -14.15
CA THR A 332 25.38 10.66 -13.47
C THR A 332 26.10 10.45 -12.14
N GLY A 333 26.88 11.45 -11.70
CA GLY A 333 27.41 11.55 -10.34
C GLY A 333 26.39 12.11 -9.33
N ILE A 334 25.21 12.54 -9.76
CA ILE A 334 24.16 12.99 -8.83
C ILE A 334 23.65 11.81 -8.02
N VAL A 335 23.85 11.86 -6.71
CA VAL A 335 23.40 10.83 -5.77
C VAL A 335 21.87 10.92 -5.63
N ASN A 336 21.20 9.81 -5.91
CA ASN A 336 19.73 9.75 -5.96
C ASN A 336 19.11 10.87 -6.82
N SER A 337 19.58 10.99 -8.07
CA SER A 337 19.06 11.94 -9.05
C SER A 337 17.53 11.81 -9.17
N PRO A 338 16.77 12.92 -9.34
CA PRO A 338 15.33 12.84 -9.49
C PRO A 338 14.93 11.95 -10.68
N THR A 339 13.79 11.28 -10.56
CA THR A 339 13.23 10.51 -11.68
C THR A 339 12.77 11.46 -12.79
N VAL A 340 12.98 11.09 -14.05
CA VAL A 340 12.56 11.91 -15.19
C VAL A 340 11.25 11.38 -15.75
N ILE A 341 10.28 12.27 -15.84
CA ILE A 341 8.89 12.01 -16.28
C ILE A 341 8.58 12.94 -17.44
N THR A 342 7.85 12.47 -18.43
CA THR A 342 7.34 13.31 -19.51
C THR A 342 6.00 12.80 -20.03
N TYR A 343 5.30 13.63 -20.77
CA TYR A 343 4.08 13.22 -21.45
C TYR A 343 4.36 12.31 -22.64
N ALA A 344 3.47 11.35 -22.87
CA ALA A 344 3.51 10.50 -24.04
C ALA A 344 3.20 11.28 -25.31
N THR A 345 3.93 10.98 -26.38
CA THR A 345 3.68 11.42 -27.75
C THR A 345 3.35 10.22 -28.62
N LYS A 346 2.96 10.45 -29.88
CA LYS A 346 2.69 9.36 -30.84
C LYS A 346 3.94 8.52 -31.18
N GLU A 347 5.13 9.02 -30.83
CA GLU A 347 6.43 8.40 -31.13
C GLU A 347 7.10 7.79 -29.90
N ASN A 348 7.16 8.53 -28.76
CA ASN A 348 8.02 8.19 -27.61
C ASN A 348 7.53 6.98 -26.81
N TYR A 349 6.24 6.62 -26.87
CA TYR A 349 5.73 5.44 -26.17
C TYR A 349 6.15 4.11 -26.84
N LYS A 350 6.55 4.13 -28.09
CA LYS A 350 7.00 2.94 -28.84
C LYS A 350 8.48 2.63 -28.60
N VAL A 351 8.80 2.26 -27.35
CA VAL A 351 10.18 1.96 -26.94
C VAL A 351 10.68 0.68 -27.59
N LYS A 352 11.64 0.81 -28.50
CA LYS A 352 12.26 -0.32 -29.22
C LYS A 352 13.65 -0.67 -28.71
N ASP A 353 14.45 0.31 -28.36
CA ASP A 353 15.83 0.13 -27.90
C ASP A 353 15.87 0.18 -26.37
N THR A 354 16.31 -0.90 -25.75
CA THR A 354 16.39 -1.03 -24.29
C THR A 354 17.63 -0.36 -23.69
N GLU A 355 18.65 -0.06 -24.51
CA GLU A 355 19.89 0.59 -24.06
C GLU A 355 19.86 2.11 -24.22
N ALA A 356 18.93 2.65 -25.03
CA ALA A 356 18.81 4.09 -25.24
C ALA A 356 18.30 4.82 -24.00
N ALA A 357 18.79 6.04 -23.79
CA ALA A 357 18.28 6.95 -22.77
C ALA A 357 16.77 7.19 -22.99
N ARG A 358 16.01 7.10 -21.92
CA ARG A 358 14.56 7.27 -21.95
C ARG A 358 14.03 7.73 -20.59
N PRO A 359 12.85 8.40 -20.52
CA PRO A 359 12.24 8.75 -19.25
C PRO A 359 11.92 7.48 -18.43
N ALA A 360 11.93 7.62 -17.13
CA ALA A 360 11.50 6.56 -16.22
C ALA A 360 9.98 6.34 -16.26
N THR A 361 9.21 7.41 -16.51
CA THR A 361 7.75 7.40 -16.54
C THR A 361 7.22 8.18 -17.74
N LEU A 362 6.19 7.65 -18.40
CA LEU A 362 5.40 8.33 -19.42
C LEU A 362 3.97 8.58 -18.93
N ILE A 363 3.51 9.83 -19.08
CA ILE A 363 2.16 10.26 -18.72
C ILE A 363 1.27 10.14 -19.94
N PHE A 364 0.20 9.36 -19.85
CA PHE A 364 -0.91 9.35 -20.80
C PHE A 364 -2.08 10.09 -20.19
N LYS A 365 -2.67 11.06 -20.89
CA LYS A 365 -4.04 11.44 -20.58
C LYS A 365 -4.94 10.27 -20.99
N VAL A 366 -5.88 9.91 -20.13
CA VAL A 366 -6.76 8.75 -20.34
C VAL A 366 -8.21 9.22 -20.39
N GLY A 367 -8.92 8.76 -21.38
CA GLY A 367 -10.34 9.01 -21.56
C GLY A 367 -11.07 7.83 -22.17
N ILE A 368 -12.39 7.90 -22.25
CA ILE A 368 -13.25 6.85 -22.81
C ILE A 368 -13.63 7.25 -24.25
N LYS A 369 -13.38 6.33 -25.18
CA LYS A 369 -13.81 6.45 -26.58
C LYS A 369 -14.50 5.15 -27.02
N ASP A 370 -15.72 5.25 -27.49
CA ASP A 370 -16.53 4.09 -27.93
C ASP A 370 -16.61 2.96 -26.89
N GLY A 371 -16.69 3.33 -25.60
CA GLY A 371 -16.75 2.40 -24.47
C GLY A 371 -15.40 1.76 -24.07
N VAL A 372 -14.29 2.19 -24.66
CA VAL A 372 -12.93 1.65 -24.41
C VAL A 372 -12.02 2.76 -23.90
N LEU A 373 -11.06 2.42 -23.05
CA LEU A 373 -10.03 3.35 -22.58
C LEU A 373 -9.01 3.63 -23.69
N TYR A 374 -8.77 4.91 -23.91
CA TYR A 374 -7.79 5.42 -24.87
C TYR A 374 -6.74 6.30 -24.22
N ALA A 375 -5.52 6.20 -24.72
CA ALA A 375 -4.40 7.06 -24.38
C ALA A 375 -4.34 8.27 -25.31
N TYR A 376 -4.09 9.43 -24.72
CA TYR A 376 -3.96 10.72 -25.43
C TYR A 376 -2.65 11.41 -25.02
N THR A 377 -2.16 12.29 -25.89
CA THR A 377 -1.05 13.21 -25.58
C THR A 377 -1.50 14.26 -24.57
N GLU A 378 -0.58 15.06 -24.06
CA GLU A 378 -0.87 16.23 -23.20
C GLU A 378 -1.88 17.20 -23.86
N SER A 379 -1.71 17.47 -25.19
CA SER A 379 -2.60 18.32 -25.97
C SER A 379 -3.95 17.67 -26.33
N GLY A 380 -4.20 16.42 -25.93
CA GLY A 380 -5.44 15.69 -26.20
C GLY A 380 -5.49 15.00 -27.57
N GLU A 381 -4.38 14.86 -28.28
CA GLU A 381 -4.34 14.08 -29.50
C GLU A 381 -4.35 12.58 -29.20
N GLU A 382 -5.12 11.81 -29.94
CA GLU A 382 -5.25 10.37 -29.79
C GLU A 382 -3.93 9.64 -30.12
N ILE A 383 -3.51 8.74 -29.22
CA ILE A 383 -2.33 7.87 -29.37
C ILE A 383 -2.75 6.47 -29.82
N ALA A 384 -3.46 5.73 -28.95
CA ALA A 384 -3.87 4.34 -29.17
C ALA A 384 -4.90 3.91 -28.10
N PRO A 385 -5.57 2.75 -28.26
CA PRO A 385 -6.21 2.08 -27.15
C PRO A 385 -5.23 1.90 -25.98
N LEU A 386 -5.70 2.11 -24.75
CA LEU A 386 -4.81 2.14 -23.58
C LEU A 386 -4.03 0.84 -23.40
N VAL A 387 -4.67 -0.30 -23.71
CA VAL A 387 -4.04 -1.63 -23.68
C VAL A 387 -2.81 -1.71 -24.58
N ASP A 388 -2.93 -1.21 -25.81
CA ASP A 388 -1.82 -1.22 -26.77
C ASP A 388 -0.70 -0.29 -26.33
N ALA A 389 -1.04 0.89 -25.79
CA ALA A 389 -0.06 1.85 -25.29
C ALA A 389 0.75 1.27 -24.13
N VAL A 390 0.10 0.63 -23.16
CA VAL A 390 0.77 -0.02 -22.01
C VAL A 390 1.60 -1.23 -22.45
N GLU A 391 1.12 -2.02 -23.40
CA GLU A 391 1.87 -3.15 -23.94
C GLU A 391 3.20 -2.71 -24.58
N TYR A 392 3.26 -1.59 -25.28
CA TYR A 392 4.52 -1.05 -25.81
C TYR A 392 5.52 -0.65 -24.73
N LEU A 393 5.06 -0.13 -23.60
CA LEU A 393 5.94 0.21 -22.46
C LEU A 393 6.53 -1.01 -21.79
N ARG A 394 5.74 -2.03 -21.63
CA ARG A 394 5.94 -3.37 -21.06
C ARG A 394 7.21 -3.57 -20.24
N ALA A 395 7.12 -3.23 -18.95
CA ALA A 395 8.19 -3.40 -17.97
C ALA A 395 9.53 -2.66 -18.29
N ARG A 396 9.47 -1.56 -19.06
CA ARG A 396 10.65 -0.71 -19.39
C ARG A 396 10.49 0.73 -18.97
N ILE A 397 9.24 1.20 -18.93
CA ILE A 397 8.85 2.55 -18.52
C ILE A 397 7.61 2.40 -17.66
N ILE A 398 7.54 3.13 -16.56
CA ILE A 398 6.40 3.16 -15.65
C ILE A 398 5.27 3.95 -16.33
N PRO A 399 4.08 3.41 -16.53
CA PRO A 399 2.94 4.19 -17.03
C PRO A 399 2.41 5.10 -15.92
N ALA A 400 2.05 6.34 -16.28
CA ALA A 400 1.27 7.25 -15.47
C ALA A 400 -0.01 7.60 -16.24
N PHE A 401 -1.16 7.50 -15.58
CA PHE A 401 -2.47 7.74 -16.14
C PHE A 401 -3.04 9.03 -15.57
N ALA A 402 -3.11 10.10 -16.37
CA ALA A 402 -3.74 11.35 -16.00
C ALA A 402 -5.23 11.31 -16.36
N ILE A 403 -6.10 11.47 -15.36
CA ILE A 403 -7.56 11.43 -15.51
C ILE A 403 -8.19 12.68 -14.91
N GLU A 404 -9.18 13.23 -15.62
CA GLU A 404 -9.82 14.50 -15.26
C GLU A 404 -11.32 14.32 -14.95
N ASP A 405 -11.91 13.18 -15.33
CA ASP A 405 -13.32 12.92 -15.11
C ASP A 405 -13.59 11.70 -14.24
N THR A 406 -14.71 11.77 -13.49
CA THR A 406 -15.09 10.72 -12.54
C THR A 406 -15.58 9.43 -13.18
N ALA A 407 -15.95 9.44 -14.48
CA ALA A 407 -16.43 8.26 -15.19
C ALA A 407 -15.28 7.36 -15.64
N THR A 408 -14.11 7.96 -15.91
CA THR A 408 -12.90 7.21 -16.31
C THR A 408 -12.29 6.42 -15.15
N ALA A 409 -12.42 6.91 -13.91
CA ALA A 409 -11.77 6.29 -12.75
C ALA A 409 -12.16 4.81 -12.52
N PRO A 410 -13.43 4.39 -12.50
CA PRO A 410 -13.79 2.98 -12.35
C PRO A 410 -13.23 2.10 -13.46
N MET A 411 -13.36 2.50 -14.72
CA MET A 411 -12.84 1.74 -15.85
C MET A 411 -11.32 1.62 -15.81
N LEU A 412 -10.62 2.68 -15.39
CA LEU A 412 -9.17 2.64 -15.25
C LEU A 412 -8.72 1.71 -14.11
N THR A 413 -9.41 1.72 -12.99
CA THR A 413 -9.09 0.81 -11.88
C THR A 413 -9.34 -0.64 -12.22
N ASP A 414 -10.43 -0.93 -12.92
CA ASP A 414 -10.72 -2.28 -13.44
C ASP A 414 -9.65 -2.72 -14.45
N PHE A 415 -9.24 -1.81 -15.35
CA PHE A 415 -8.17 -2.06 -16.31
C PHE A 415 -6.82 -2.39 -15.61
N ILE A 416 -6.44 -1.59 -14.59
CA ILE A 416 -5.23 -1.82 -13.80
C ILE A 416 -5.27 -3.18 -13.11
N ASN A 417 -6.37 -3.50 -12.44
CA ASN A 417 -6.55 -4.76 -11.71
C ASN A 417 -6.57 -5.95 -12.67
N TYR A 418 -7.37 -5.87 -13.74
CA TYR A 418 -7.48 -6.95 -14.73
C TYR A 418 -6.13 -7.31 -15.37
N HIS A 419 -5.36 -6.30 -15.79
CA HIS A 419 -4.08 -6.51 -16.47
C HIS A 419 -2.89 -6.74 -15.53
N ASN A 420 -3.10 -6.82 -14.22
CA ASN A 420 -2.06 -6.96 -13.19
C ASN A 420 -0.99 -5.85 -13.30
N ILE A 421 -1.43 -4.59 -13.48
CA ILE A 421 -0.51 -3.46 -13.57
C ILE A 421 -0.14 -2.99 -12.16
N GLY A 422 0.89 -3.60 -11.57
CA GLY A 422 1.39 -3.28 -10.21
C GLY A 422 2.25 -2.01 -10.16
N ASP A 423 2.88 -1.65 -11.27
CA ASP A 423 3.80 -0.51 -11.35
C ASP A 423 3.23 0.63 -12.18
N CYS A 424 2.37 1.46 -11.59
CA CYS A 424 1.80 2.61 -12.27
C CYS A 424 1.52 3.78 -11.32
N PHE A 425 1.35 4.98 -11.91
CA PHE A 425 0.82 6.15 -11.24
C PHE A 425 -0.56 6.50 -11.79
N VAL A 426 -1.38 7.20 -10.97
CA VAL A 426 -2.60 7.86 -11.43
C VAL A 426 -2.54 9.33 -10.98
N PHE A 427 -2.61 10.25 -11.93
CA PHE A 427 -2.56 11.69 -11.72
C PHE A 427 -3.94 12.31 -11.90
N SER A 428 -4.32 13.21 -11.01
CA SER A 428 -5.52 14.04 -11.14
C SER A 428 -5.41 15.28 -10.28
N SER A 429 -6.01 16.37 -10.70
CA SER A 429 -6.23 17.57 -9.87
C SER A 429 -7.43 17.41 -8.93
N ASP A 430 -8.27 16.41 -9.15
CA ASP A 430 -9.45 16.12 -8.33
C ASP A 430 -9.15 15.05 -7.27
N ALA A 431 -9.13 15.47 -6.00
CA ALA A 431 -8.91 14.61 -4.84
C ALA A 431 -9.96 13.49 -4.71
N GLU A 432 -11.20 13.72 -5.13
CA GLU A 432 -12.27 12.71 -5.02
C GLU A 432 -12.11 11.59 -6.08
N ILE A 433 -11.56 11.92 -7.25
CA ILE A 433 -11.14 10.92 -8.25
C ILE A 433 -10.06 10.02 -7.65
N LEU A 434 -9.02 10.61 -7.04
CA LEU A 434 -7.91 9.86 -6.47
C LEU A 434 -8.33 8.98 -5.28
N LYS A 435 -9.29 9.43 -4.46
CA LYS A 435 -9.90 8.60 -3.42
C LYS A 435 -10.60 7.37 -3.99
N LYS A 436 -11.37 7.54 -5.08
CA LYS A 436 -12.02 6.42 -5.76
C LYS A 436 -11.01 5.42 -6.31
N VAL A 437 -9.97 5.92 -7.00
CA VAL A 437 -8.86 5.08 -7.46
C VAL A 437 -8.25 4.32 -6.29
N ARG A 438 -7.93 5.01 -5.20
CA ARG A 438 -7.29 4.42 -4.02
C ARG A 438 -8.14 3.37 -3.33
N SER A 439 -9.46 3.52 -3.32
CA SER A 439 -10.37 2.51 -2.76
C SER A 439 -10.55 1.27 -3.64
N ALA A 440 -10.38 1.41 -4.96
CA ALA A 440 -10.66 0.36 -5.93
C ALA A 440 -9.40 -0.43 -6.36
N THR A 441 -8.20 0.13 -6.21
CA THR A 441 -6.94 -0.58 -6.49
C THR A 441 -5.86 -0.27 -5.47
N ARG A 442 -5.06 -1.30 -5.12
CA ARG A 442 -3.90 -1.19 -4.22
C ARG A 442 -2.58 -1.01 -4.99
N SER A 443 -2.60 -1.22 -6.29
CA SER A 443 -1.41 -1.19 -7.13
C SER A 443 -1.04 0.22 -7.58
N ALA A 444 -2.04 1.04 -7.93
CA ALA A 444 -1.80 2.39 -8.42
C ALA A 444 -1.32 3.34 -7.31
N ARG A 445 -0.34 4.16 -7.63
CA ARG A 445 0.15 5.23 -6.77
C ARG A 445 -0.50 6.56 -7.19
N PRO A 446 -1.52 7.04 -6.46
CA PRO A 446 -2.20 8.29 -6.79
C PRO A 446 -1.33 9.50 -6.44
N ILE A 447 -1.32 10.50 -7.33
CA ILE A 447 -0.58 11.75 -7.21
C ILE A 447 -1.56 12.91 -7.44
N LEU A 448 -1.61 13.86 -6.49
CA LEU A 448 -2.46 15.04 -6.58
C LEU A 448 -1.73 16.15 -7.33
N ASP A 449 -2.35 16.63 -8.38
CA ASP A 449 -1.77 17.60 -9.32
C ASP A 449 -2.19 19.04 -8.99
N PHE A 450 -1.21 19.87 -8.64
CA PHE A 450 -1.31 21.31 -8.40
C PHE A 450 -0.53 22.12 -9.45
N SER A 451 -0.15 21.54 -10.59
CA SER A 451 0.71 22.20 -11.58
C SER A 451 0.07 23.46 -12.17
N GLU A 452 -1.25 23.52 -12.26
CA GLU A 452 -2.00 24.66 -12.78
C GLU A 452 -2.31 25.74 -11.71
N ALA A 453 -1.79 25.60 -10.49
CA ALA A 453 -2.06 26.55 -9.41
C ALA A 453 -1.23 27.84 -9.60
N ASP A 454 -1.86 29.01 -9.39
CA ASP A 454 -1.16 30.31 -9.42
C ASP A 454 -0.25 30.55 -8.20
N SER A 455 -0.50 29.85 -7.10
CA SER A 455 0.25 29.95 -5.84
C SER A 455 0.01 28.71 -4.96
N VAL A 456 0.95 28.44 -4.04
CA VAL A 456 0.92 27.26 -3.17
C VAL A 456 0.89 27.67 -1.71
N ASP A 457 -0.07 27.14 -0.97
CA ASP A 457 -0.11 27.10 0.49
C ASP A 457 0.31 25.70 0.95
N LEU A 458 1.48 25.57 1.56
CA LEU A 458 2.06 24.28 1.94
C LEU A 458 1.20 23.50 2.93
N SER A 459 0.59 24.19 3.91
CA SER A 459 -0.31 23.54 4.87
C SER A 459 -1.54 22.97 4.17
N LYS A 460 -2.12 23.74 3.24
CA LYS A 460 -3.26 23.28 2.44
C LYS A 460 -2.90 22.07 1.58
N VAL A 461 -1.77 22.11 0.86
CA VAL A 461 -1.29 20.96 0.06
C VAL A 461 -1.11 19.71 0.90
N LYS A 462 -0.47 19.83 2.07
CA LYS A 462 -0.27 18.71 3.00
C LYS A 462 -1.59 18.10 3.47
N LEU A 463 -2.55 18.92 3.87
CA LEU A 463 -3.84 18.46 4.38
C LEU A 463 -4.74 17.89 3.27
N GLU A 464 -4.77 18.50 2.08
CA GLU A 464 -5.53 18.00 0.94
C GLU A 464 -4.99 16.65 0.44
N ALA A 465 -3.67 16.53 0.29
CA ALA A 465 -3.05 15.26 -0.09
C ALA A 465 -3.35 14.13 0.92
N SER A 466 -3.28 14.44 2.22
CA SER A 466 -3.60 13.47 3.27
C SER A 466 -5.09 13.08 3.26
N ALA A 467 -6.00 14.05 3.10
CA ALA A 467 -7.44 13.81 3.01
C ALA A 467 -7.83 13.03 1.75
N ALA A 468 -7.09 13.22 0.64
CA ALA A 468 -7.25 12.46 -0.60
C ALA A 468 -6.63 11.05 -0.54
N CYS A 469 -5.97 10.68 0.55
CA CYS A 469 -5.21 9.45 0.69
C CYS A 469 -4.11 9.30 -0.38
N VAL A 470 -3.43 10.39 -0.76
CA VAL A 470 -2.29 10.40 -1.68
C VAL A 470 -1.00 10.75 -0.97
N LYS A 471 0.14 10.34 -1.53
CA LYS A 471 1.48 10.57 -0.98
C LYS A 471 2.44 11.24 -1.95
N GLY A 472 1.95 11.65 -3.11
CA GLY A 472 2.70 12.44 -4.06
C GLY A 472 1.93 13.66 -4.51
N VAL A 473 2.66 14.73 -4.82
CA VAL A 473 2.10 15.97 -5.36
C VAL A 473 2.92 16.45 -6.54
N ILE A 474 2.23 17.00 -7.55
CA ILE A 474 2.84 17.67 -8.70
C ILE A 474 2.66 19.16 -8.49
N ILE A 475 3.74 19.95 -8.61
CA ILE A 475 3.71 21.40 -8.41
C ILE A 475 4.66 22.05 -9.42
N ASP A 476 4.33 23.24 -9.92
CA ASP A 476 5.24 24.03 -10.75
C ASP A 476 6.50 24.40 -9.96
N SER A 477 7.68 24.16 -10.58
CA SER A 477 8.97 24.40 -9.93
C SER A 477 9.17 25.86 -9.55
N GLY A 478 8.62 26.81 -10.29
CA GLY A 478 8.71 28.25 -10.03
C GLY A 478 8.01 28.69 -8.75
N LEU A 479 7.06 27.92 -8.23
CA LEU A 479 6.27 28.23 -7.05
C LEU A 479 6.90 27.82 -5.71
N LEU A 480 7.97 27.00 -5.73
CA LEU A 480 8.57 26.44 -4.52
C LEU A 480 10.04 26.80 -4.38
N THR A 481 10.46 27.02 -3.15
CA THR A 481 11.88 27.08 -2.74
C THR A 481 12.39 25.69 -2.36
N THR A 482 13.71 25.55 -2.12
CA THR A 482 14.30 24.31 -1.57
C THR A 482 13.75 23.97 -0.19
N GLU A 483 13.49 24.99 0.63
CA GLU A 483 12.92 24.86 1.96
C GLU A 483 11.48 24.35 1.89
N ASP A 484 10.68 24.85 0.94
CA ASP A 484 9.28 24.38 0.72
C ASP A 484 9.24 22.91 0.31
N VAL A 485 10.10 22.51 -0.63
CA VAL A 485 10.23 21.10 -1.04
C VAL A 485 10.64 20.23 0.14
N THR A 486 11.58 20.70 0.97
CA THR A 486 12.02 19.99 2.17
C THR A 486 10.88 19.85 3.19
N ALA A 487 10.09 20.91 3.42
CA ALA A 487 8.94 20.89 4.33
C ALA A 487 7.82 19.92 3.86
N LEU A 488 7.57 19.82 2.56
CA LEU A 488 6.63 18.84 1.99
C LEU A 488 7.16 17.41 2.15
N ARG A 489 8.46 17.20 1.91
CA ARG A 489 9.12 15.90 2.08
C ARG A 489 9.11 15.42 3.54
N ALA A 490 9.37 16.33 4.50
CA ALA A 490 9.34 16.04 5.94
C ALA A 490 7.94 15.59 6.40
N TYR A 491 6.90 16.15 5.80
CA TYR A 491 5.51 15.73 6.04
C TYR A 491 5.14 14.41 5.32
N GLY A 492 6.07 13.76 4.66
CA GLY A 492 5.82 12.47 4.02
C GLY A 492 5.31 12.56 2.58
N LEU A 493 5.36 13.71 1.93
CA LEU A 493 4.99 13.83 0.52
C LEU A 493 6.19 13.58 -0.41
N SER A 494 5.95 12.93 -1.52
CA SER A 494 6.86 12.85 -2.65
C SER A 494 6.54 13.97 -3.62
N VAL A 495 7.50 14.86 -3.84
CA VAL A 495 7.29 16.08 -4.63
C VAL A 495 7.81 15.86 -6.04
N PHE A 496 6.95 16.06 -7.03
CA PHE A 496 7.26 16.05 -8.45
C PHE A 496 7.14 17.47 -8.98
N LEU A 497 8.21 18.00 -9.57
CA LEU A 497 8.25 19.38 -10.04
C LEU A 497 8.08 19.45 -11.55
N VAL A 498 7.11 20.24 -12.00
CA VAL A 498 7.00 20.58 -13.41
C VAL A 498 8.05 21.63 -13.73
N THR A 499 8.73 21.46 -14.86
CA THR A 499 9.80 22.35 -15.31
C THR A 499 9.66 22.62 -16.80
N GLU A 500 10.14 23.78 -17.23
CA GLU A 500 10.34 24.08 -18.64
C GLU A 500 11.46 23.20 -19.24
N GLU A 501 11.62 23.22 -20.55
CA GLU A 501 12.62 22.43 -21.25
C GLU A 501 14.04 23.02 -21.21
N ASP A 502 14.21 24.25 -20.69
CA ASP A 502 15.50 24.93 -20.64
C ASP A 502 16.40 24.42 -19.49
N THR A 503 17.70 24.64 -19.63
CA THR A 503 18.70 24.15 -18.67
C THR A 503 18.59 24.78 -17.29
N VAL A 504 18.12 26.03 -17.20
CA VAL A 504 17.97 26.75 -15.92
C VAL A 504 16.85 26.14 -15.09
N SER A 505 15.67 25.96 -15.70
CA SER A 505 14.51 25.36 -15.07
C SER A 505 14.79 23.91 -14.64
N ILE A 506 15.46 23.11 -15.48
CA ILE A 506 15.90 21.75 -15.14
C ILE A 506 16.86 21.76 -13.96
N HIS A 507 17.88 22.66 -13.95
CA HIS A 507 18.82 22.78 -12.85
C HIS A 507 18.12 23.06 -11.53
N ASP A 508 17.25 24.05 -11.52
CA ASP A 508 16.54 24.46 -10.30
C ASP A 508 15.64 23.35 -9.78
N ALA A 509 14.89 22.66 -10.64
CA ALA A 509 14.06 21.54 -10.23
C ALA A 509 14.89 20.37 -9.64
N VAL A 510 16.03 20.03 -10.26
CA VAL A 510 16.95 18.99 -9.77
C VAL A 510 17.49 19.33 -8.37
N PHE A 511 17.98 20.55 -8.16
CA PHE A 511 18.64 20.97 -6.92
C PHE A 511 17.72 21.59 -5.86
N LYS A 512 16.42 21.68 -6.14
CA LYS A 512 15.38 21.90 -5.10
C LYS A 512 15.07 20.66 -4.27
N GLY A 513 15.53 19.49 -4.71
CA GLY A 513 15.37 18.23 -3.97
C GLY A 513 14.07 17.48 -4.29
N ALA A 514 13.57 17.63 -5.51
CA ALA A 514 12.43 16.89 -6.02
C ALA A 514 12.68 15.38 -6.05
N MET A 515 11.64 14.59 -5.84
CA MET A 515 11.64 13.15 -6.07
C MET A 515 11.69 12.85 -7.58
N GLY A 516 10.99 13.66 -8.37
CA GLY A 516 10.98 13.58 -9.82
C GLY A 516 10.76 14.95 -10.48
N ILE A 517 11.13 15.03 -11.73
CA ILE A 517 10.90 16.20 -12.58
C ILE A 517 10.05 15.80 -13.78
N ILE A 518 9.02 16.59 -14.06
CA ILE A 518 8.16 16.45 -15.24
C ILE A 518 8.64 17.49 -16.23
N CYS A 519 9.34 17.04 -17.28
CA CYS A 519 10.00 17.88 -18.26
C CYS A 519 9.50 17.56 -19.67
N PRO A 520 9.14 18.55 -20.51
CA PRO A 520 8.75 18.31 -21.89
C PRO A 520 9.84 17.60 -22.69
N ASP A 521 11.11 17.97 -22.52
CA ASP A 521 12.29 17.31 -23.11
C ASP A 521 13.02 16.45 -22.07
N ALA A 522 12.52 15.21 -21.85
CA ALA A 522 13.13 14.27 -20.93
C ALA A 522 14.57 13.92 -21.27
N LEU A 523 14.93 13.86 -22.56
CA LEU A 523 16.30 13.51 -22.97
C LEU A 523 17.27 14.62 -22.64
N ARG A 524 16.87 15.89 -22.76
CA ARG A 524 17.67 17.04 -22.30
C ARG A 524 17.89 17.00 -20.80
N ALA A 525 16.85 16.69 -20.02
CA ALA A 525 16.96 16.58 -18.57
C ALA A 525 17.94 15.46 -18.17
N ILE A 526 17.86 14.29 -18.81
CA ILE A 526 18.79 13.18 -18.60
C ILE A 526 20.21 13.61 -18.97
N ALA A 527 20.42 14.17 -20.18
CA ALA A 527 21.74 14.62 -20.64
C ALA A 527 22.33 15.70 -19.73
N TYR A 528 21.51 16.61 -19.20
CA TYR A 528 21.94 17.61 -18.22
C TYR A 528 22.44 16.94 -16.94
N MET A 529 21.71 16.01 -16.36
CA MET A 529 22.15 15.30 -15.16
C MET A 529 23.43 14.51 -15.39
N GLU A 530 23.64 13.95 -16.58
CA GLU A 530 24.85 13.21 -16.96
C GLU A 530 26.10 14.09 -17.12
N THR A 531 25.97 15.42 -17.11
CA THR A 531 27.13 16.34 -17.04
C THR A 531 27.83 16.33 -15.69
N TYR A 532 27.14 15.90 -14.62
CA TYR A 532 27.68 15.77 -13.27
C TYR A 532 28.42 14.44 -13.12
N THR A 533 29.74 14.51 -12.96
CA THR A 533 30.63 13.34 -12.86
C THR A 533 31.16 13.11 -11.45
N ALA A 534 31.12 14.13 -10.58
CA ALA A 534 31.47 14.03 -9.17
C ALA A 534 30.21 13.67 -8.36
N GLU A 535 30.40 12.99 -7.23
CA GLU A 535 29.31 12.72 -6.31
C GLU A 535 28.68 14.04 -5.84
N THR A 536 27.44 14.29 -6.24
CA THR A 536 26.73 15.54 -6.05
C THR A 536 25.38 15.27 -5.38
N LEU A 537 25.11 15.94 -4.26
CA LEU A 537 23.82 15.84 -3.57
C LEU A 537 22.84 16.84 -4.19
N CYS A 538 21.68 16.34 -4.63
CA CYS A 538 20.62 17.19 -5.18
C CYS A 538 19.58 17.62 -4.14
N PHE A 539 19.62 17.05 -2.95
CA PHE A 539 18.73 17.40 -1.84
C PHE A 539 19.40 17.21 -0.49
N PRO A 540 18.96 17.95 0.55
CA PRO A 540 19.36 17.64 1.92
C PRO A 540 18.73 16.32 2.37
N THR A 541 19.52 15.43 2.97
CA THR A 541 19.00 14.25 3.65
C THR A 541 18.21 14.68 4.88
N MET A 542 17.00 14.16 5.07
CA MET A 542 16.20 14.47 6.26
C MET A 542 16.67 13.67 7.47
N ILE A 543 16.76 14.34 8.61
CA ILE A 543 17.19 13.76 9.88
C ILE A 543 15.97 13.54 10.76
N VAL A 544 15.73 12.27 11.11
CA VAL A 544 14.71 11.89 12.11
C VAL A 544 15.42 11.64 13.45
N ALA A 545 15.15 12.46 14.45
CA ALA A 545 15.70 12.31 15.79
C ALA A 545 14.91 11.26 16.58
N HIS A 546 15.47 10.07 16.77
CA HIS A 546 14.87 8.93 17.45
C HIS A 546 14.64 9.21 18.93
N ARG A 547 13.39 9.33 19.36
CA ARG A 547 12.98 9.70 20.74
C ARG A 547 13.58 11.03 21.22
N GLY A 548 13.84 11.93 20.26
CA GLY A 548 14.58 13.17 20.47
C GLY A 548 16.10 13.01 20.41
N ASP A 549 16.84 13.83 21.15
CA ASP A 549 18.30 13.79 21.24
C ASP A 549 18.75 12.80 22.32
N MET A 550 18.88 11.52 21.96
CA MET A 550 19.34 10.48 22.89
C MET A 550 20.84 10.57 23.23
N GLN A 551 21.60 11.37 22.49
CA GLN A 551 23.03 11.55 22.75
C GLN A 551 23.27 12.37 24.01
N ASN A 552 22.50 13.44 24.21
CA ASN A 552 22.73 14.45 25.29
C ASN A 552 21.62 14.48 26.34
N CYS A 553 20.48 13.84 26.06
CA CYS A 553 19.29 13.88 26.92
C CYS A 553 18.74 12.45 27.16
N PRO A 554 17.92 12.27 28.22
CA PRO A 554 17.10 11.06 28.29
C PRO A 554 16.14 10.97 27.10
N GLU A 555 15.85 9.75 26.64
CA GLU A 555 14.84 9.57 25.59
C GLU A 555 13.45 10.00 26.04
N ASN A 556 12.62 10.44 25.08
CA ASN A 556 11.20 10.68 25.30
C ASN A 556 10.88 11.72 26.40
N VAL A 557 11.71 12.75 26.56
CA VAL A 557 11.44 13.88 27.41
C VAL A 557 11.42 15.19 26.61
N LEU A 558 10.69 16.22 27.10
CA LEU A 558 10.55 17.48 26.38
C LEU A 558 11.92 18.13 26.05
N ARG A 559 12.88 18.04 26.95
CA ARG A 559 14.24 18.59 26.76
C ARG A 559 14.96 17.89 25.59
N SER A 560 14.76 16.57 25.38
CA SER A 560 15.37 15.86 24.26
C SER A 560 14.82 16.32 22.92
N TYR A 561 13.54 16.64 22.85
CA TYR A 561 12.90 17.15 21.63
C TYR A 561 13.37 18.57 21.31
N ILE A 562 13.48 19.43 22.32
CA ILE A 562 14.02 20.79 22.16
C ILE A 562 15.49 20.73 21.68
N SER A 563 16.29 19.82 22.23
CA SER A 563 17.67 19.61 21.80
C SER A 563 17.74 19.14 20.36
N ALA A 564 16.93 18.16 19.96
CA ALA A 564 16.83 17.68 18.59
C ALA A 564 16.41 18.78 17.61
N ALA A 565 15.43 19.61 17.95
CA ALA A 565 15.04 20.74 17.10
C ALA A 565 16.18 21.75 16.88
N LYS A 566 17.05 21.96 17.90
CA LYS A 566 18.23 22.82 17.78
C LYS A 566 19.34 22.25 16.92
N SER A 567 19.42 20.95 16.72
CA SER A 567 20.35 20.30 15.80
C SER A 567 19.89 20.40 14.33
N GLY A 568 18.74 21.01 14.08
CA GLY A 568 18.17 21.06 12.72
C GLY A 568 17.56 19.76 12.26
N ALA A 569 17.15 18.87 13.18
CA ALA A 569 16.39 17.69 12.83
C ALA A 569 15.05 18.09 12.18
N ASP A 570 14.76 17.53 11.01
CA ASP A 570 13.55 17.82 10.24
C ASP A 570 12.32 17.18 10.87
N VAL A 571 12.52 16.01 11.46
CA VAL A 571 11.49 15.19 12.07
C VAL A 571 11.94 14.72 13.45
N ILE A 572 11.05 14.75 14.41
CA ILE A 572 11.30 14.22 15.76
C ILE A 572 10.36 13.03 15.97
N GLU A 573 10.95 11.87 16.23
CA GLU A 573 10.18 10.67 16.55
C GLU A 573 9.91 10.60 18.05
N LEU A 574 8.70 10.09 18.41
CA LEU A 574 8.27 9.87 19.79
C LEU A 574 7.23 8.72 19.88
N ASP A 575 7.16 8.10 21.07
CA ASP A 575 6.35 6.92 21.34
C ASP A 575 5.15 7.24 22.25
N VAL A 576 3.92 6.84 21.89
CA VAL A 576 2.72 7.16 22.69
C VAL A 576 1.91 5.94 23.14
N PHE A 577 1.39 6.05 24.36
CA PHE A 577 0.37 5.18 24.95
C PHE A 577 -0.77 6.01 25.53
N LEU A 578 -1.99 5.49 25.51
CA LEU A 578 -3.14 6.11 26.16
C LEU A 578 -3.22 5.65 27.63
N THR A 579 -3.17 6.59 28.58
CA THR A 579 -3.30 6.31 30.01
C THR A 579 -4.72 5.91 30.40
N LYS A 580 -4.88 5.41 31.62
CA LYS A 580 -6.16 5.04 32.19
C LYS A 580 -7.16 6.21 32.29
N ASP A 581 -6.66 7.41 32.47
CA ASP A 581 -7.44 8.66 32.59
C ASP A 581 -7.47 9.49 31.29
N GLY A 582 -7.04 8.91 30.15
CA GLY A 582 -7.28 9.46 28.81
C GLY A 582 -6.26 10.51 28.33
N TYR A 583 -5.05 10.53 28.90
CA TYR A 583 -3.93 11.33 28.40
C TYR A 583 -2.95 10.50 27.56
N LEU A 584 -2.20 11.15 26.68
CA LEU A 584 -1.18 10.50 25.86
C LEU A 584 0.18 10.56 26.55
N ALA A 585 0.55 9.48 27.22
CA ALA A 585 1.85 9.31 27.86
C ALA A 585 2.94 8.99 26.85
N ILE A 586 4.06 9.68 26.90
CA ILE A 586 5.20 9.43 26.04
C ILE A 586 6.16 8.45 26.73
N ASN A 587 6.27 7.24 26.19
CA ASN A 587 7.17 6.20 26.69
C ASN A 587 7.32 5.08 25.65
N HIS A 588 8.52 4.53 25.46
CA HIS A 588 8.73 3.48 24.47
C HIS A 588 8.16 2.12 24.90
N ASP A 589 8.40 1.72 26.15
CA ASP A 589 8.01 0.42 26.68
C ASP A 589 6.59 0.48 27.29
N ALA A 590 5.86 -0.62 27.29
CA ALA A 590 4.57 -0.71 27.97
C ALA A 590 4.67 -0.44 29.49
N THR A 591 5.87 -0.46 30.05
CA THR A 591 6.14 -0.18 31.46
C THR A 591 7.21 0.90 31.63
N THR A 592 7.18 1.60 32.77
CA THR A 592 8.10 2.67 33.11
C THR A 592 9.44 2.16 33.68
N SER A 593 10.09 1.23 32.96
CA SER A 593 11.34 0.57 33.40
C SER A 593 12.55 1.53 33.53
N LYS A 594 12.50 2.69 32.87
CA LYS A 594 13.55 3.75 32.92
C LYS A 594 13.29 4.83 33.95
N TRP A 595 12.31 4.61 34.84
CA TRP A 595 11.89 5.48 35.90
C TRP A 595 12.09 4.82 37.28
N ASP A 596 12.02 5.55 38.36
CA ASP A 596 12.27 5.05 39.73
C ASP A 596 11.24 4.01 40.21
N LYS A 597 10.07 3.91 39.54
CA LYS A 597 9.06 2.87 39.77
C LYS A 597 8.62 2.27 38.46
N LYS A 598 8.41 0.95 38.46
CA LYS A 598 7.87 0.20 37.31
C LYS A 598 6.35 0.17 37.41
N LEU A 599 5.67 0.94 36.55
CA LEU A 599 4.22 0.98 36.38
C LEU A 599 3.86 0.52 34.95
N THR A 600 2.67 -0.06 34.75
CA THR A 600 2.10 -0.26 33.42
C THR A 600 1.48 1.05 32.94
N VAL A 601 1.96 1.59 31.81
CA VAL A 601 1.57 2.94 31.34
C VAL A 601 0.06 3.04 31.11
N THR A 602 -0.54 2.05 30.45
CA THR A 602 -1.99 2.05 30.13
C THR A 602 -2.91 1.85 31.34
N GLU A 603 -2.38 1.38 32.46
CA GLU A 603 -3.10 1.20 33.72
C GLU A 603 -2.88 2.35 34.70
N SER A 604 -1.99 3.29 34.39
CA SER A 604 -1.62 4.42 35.23
C SER A 604 -2.35 5.70 34.82
N THR A 605 -2.52 6.59 35.77
CA THR A 605 -3.02 7.95 35.58
C THR A 605 -1.90 8.91 35.27
N ARG A 606 -2.20 10.08 34.67
CA ARG A 606 -1.25 11.16 34.48
C ARG A 606 -0.54 11.57 35.76
N ALA A 607 -1.27 11.69 36.87
CA ALA A 607 -0.72 12.08 38.16
C ALA A 607 0.30 11.06 38.72
N GLU A 608 0.03 9.75 38.55
CA GLU A 608 0.95 8.68 38.94
C GLU A 608 2.24 8.71 38.10
N LEU A 609 2.13 8.90 36.78
CA LEU A 609 3.28 8.98 35.89
C LEU A 609 4.12 10.25 36.12
N LYS A 610 3.49 11.43 36.35
CA LYS A 610 4.18 12.67 36.67
C LYS A 610 4.95 12.63 38.01
N ALA A 611 4.57 11.76 38.93
CA ALA A 611 5.27 11.58 40.20
C ALA A 611 6.56 10.75 40.10
N LEU A 612 6.84 10.14 38.93
CA LEU A 612 8.03 9.34 38.71
C LEU A 612 9.28 10.20 38.53
N LYS A 613 10.43 9.66 38.97
CA LYS A 613 11.74 10.28 38.76
C LYS A 613 12.48 9.54 37.64
N ASN A 614 13.05 10.30 36.71
CA ASN A 614 13.85 9.74 35.63
C ASN A 614 15.15 9.15 36.18
N THR A 615 15.48 7.91 35.79
CA THR A 615 16.68 7.18 36.26
C THR A 615 17.71 6.96 35.16
N GLN A 616 17.50 7.52 33.97
CA GLN A 616 18.45 7.42 32.88
C GLN A 616 19.72 8.23 33.18
N SER A 617 20.85 7.82 32.63
CA SER A 617 22.17 8.36 32.97
C SER A 617 22.36 9.86 32.67
N SER A 618 21.66 10.38 31.67
CA SER A 618 21.67 11.79 31.26
C SER A 618 20.55 12.63 31.90
N ALA A 619 19.78 12.04 32.85
CA ALA A 619 18.63 12.70 33.44
C ALA A 619 19.03 13.82 34.41
N THR A 620 18.27 14.89 34.37
CA THR A 620 18.34 16.00 35.34
C THR A 620 17.06 16.04 36.18
N ALA A 621 17.02 16.88 37.20
CA ALA A 621 15.82 17.07 38.02
C ALA A 621 14.63 17.68 37.24
N GLU A 622 14.88 18.27 36.08
CA GLU A 622 13.88 18.92 35.23
C GLU A 622 13.27 17.94 34.22
N ASP A 623 13.81 16.73 34.08
CA ASP A 623 13.33 15.72 33.11
C ASP A 623 12.15 14.93 33.69
N GLU A 624 10.99 15.59 33.71
CA GLU A 624 9.72 14.98 34.13
C GLU A 624 9.16 14.02 33.09
N PHE A 625 8.26 13.12 33.54
CA PHE A 625 7.49 12.26 32.59
C PHE A 625 6.67 13.16 31.68
N THR A 626 6.88 12.99 30.38
CA THR A 626 6.35 13.88 29.34
C THR A 626 5.05 13.34 28.75
N PHE A 627 4.14 14.25 28.45
CA PHE A 627 2.88 13.94 27.77
C PHE A 627 2.82 14.62 26.41
N PHE A 628 2.16 13.96 25.45
CA PHE A 628 2.05 14.44 24.08
C PHE A 628 1.38 15.83 24.00
N GLU A 629 0.37 16.07 24.83
CA GLU A 629 -0.30 17.36 24.96
C GLU A 629 0.70 18.50 25.30
N GLU A 630 1.67 18.23 26.15
CA GLU A 630 2.70 19.19 26.56
C GLU A 630 3.68 19.50 25.41
N VAL A 631 4.04 18.47 24.66
CA VAL A 631 4.91 18.60 23.49
C VAL A 631 4.21 19.41 22.39
N MET A 632 2.96 19.06 22.05
CA MET A 632 2.19 19.77 21.03
C MET A 632 1.97 21.24 21.42
N ASP A 633 1.63 21.52 22.67
CA ASP A 633 1.48 22.92 23.17
C ASP A 633 2.79 23.71 23.06
N TYR A 634 3.92 23.10 23.39
CA TYR A 634 5.21 23.78 23.35
C TYR A 634 5.68 24.03 21.90
N PHE A 635 5.62 22.98 21.04
CA PHE A 635 6.16 23.05 19.69
C PHE A 635 5.28 23.84 18.71
N SER A 636 3.98 23.91 18.94
CA SER A 636 3.10 24.79 18.16
C SER A 636 3.48 26.28 18.26
N LYS A 637 4.11 26.67 19.36
CA LYS A 637 4.46 28.07 19.67
C LYS A 637 5.92 28.41 19.36
N ASN A 638 6.84 27.45 19.47
CA ASN A 638 8.29 27.74 19.49
C ASN A 638 9.06 27.18 18.29
N TYR A 639 8.55 26.15 17.61
CA TYR A 639 9.23 25.47 16.48
C TYR A 639 8.22 25.15 15.38
N PRO A 640 7.85 26.13 14.53
CA PRO A 640 6.77 25.97 13.55
C PRO A 640 7.08 24.96 12.42
N ASP A 641 8.36 24.68 12.16
CA ASP A 641 8.79 23.88 11.01
C ASP A 641 9.06 22.40 11.36
N VAL A 642 9.06 22.06 12.67
CA VAL A 642 9.35 20.70 13.12
C VAL A 642 8.13 19.79 12.89
N VAL A 643 8.36 18.65 12.25
CA VAL A 643 7.38 17.57 12.07
C VAL A 643 7.60 16.50 13.14
N PHE A 644 6.54 15.89 13.62
CA PHE A 644 6.60 14.78 14.56
C PHE A 644 6.21 13.46 13.88
N LEU A 645 7.04 12.43 14.06
CA LEU A 645 6.76 11.05 13.74
C LEU A 645 6.25 10.37 15.02
N VAL A 646 4.94 10.14 15.11
CA VAL A 646 4.27 9.65 16.32
C VAL A 646 4.11 8.14 16.22
N GLU A 647 4.98 7.39 16.94
CA GLU A 647 4.87 5.94 16.99
C GLU A 647 3.79 5.51 17.99
N ILE A 648 2.79 4.80 17.49
CA ILE A 648 1.71 4.27 18.32
C ILE A 648 2.14 2.92 18.90
N LYS A 649 2.37 2.88 20.18
CA LYS A 649 2.74 1.65 20.92
C LYS A 649 1.52 0.92 21.49
N ASP A 650 0.38 1.59 21.57
CA ASP A 650 -0.89 1.05 22.03
C ASP A 650 -1.69 0.44 20.86
N LYS A 651 -2.38 -0.65 21.09
CA LYS A 651 -3.13 -1.37 20.05
C LYS A 651 -4.59 -0.90 19.92
N ARG A 652 -5.00 0.12 20.64
CA ARG A 652 -6.39 0.63 20.66
C ARG A 652 -6.57 1.80 19.70
N ASN A 653 -7.64 1.81 18.92
CA ASN A 653 -8.00 2.94 18.05
C ASN A 653 -8.17 4.26 18.83
N ALA A 654 -8.64 4.19 20.08
CA ALA A 654 -8.79 5.36 20.94
C ALA A 654 -7.51 6.19 21.14
N VAL A 655 -6.34 5.58 20.90
CA VAL A 655 -5.07 6.34 20.89
C VAL A 655 -5.03 7.28 19.70
N ILE A 656 -5.40 6.80 18.51
CA ILE A 656 -5.47 7.60 17.29
C ILE A 656 -6.48 8.74 17.45
N ASP A 657 -7.67 8.42 17.98
CA ASP A 657 -8.71 9.42 18.24
C ASP A 657 -8.17 10.56 19.11
N LYS A 658 -7.42 10.20 20.17
CA LYS A 658 -6.84 11.18 21.09
C LYS A 658 -5.64 11.93 20.48
N VAL A 659 -4.78 11.28 19.71
CA VAL A 659 -3.69 11.95 18.99
C VAL A 659 -4.27 12.98 18.02
N TYR A 660 -5.29 12.61 17.25
CA TYR A 660 -5.96 13.53 16.33
C TYR A 660 -6.59 14.73 17.06
N GLU A 661 -7.33 14.49 18.16
CA GLU A 661 -7.94 15.55 18.99
C GLU A 661 -6.89 16.57 19.46
N VAL A 662 -5.81 16.08 20.08
CA VAL A 662 -4.73 16.92 20.67
C VAL A 662 -4.02 17.70 19.57
N THR A 663 -3.67 17.04 18.48
CA THR A 663 -2.95 17.66 17.36
C THR A 663 -3.80 18.72 16.66
N LYS A 664 -5.08 18.43 16.45
CA LYS A 664 -6.04 19.38 15.88
C LYS A 664 -6.20 20.62 16.76
N ALA A 665 -6.32 20.41 18.08
CA ALA A 665 -6.43 21.51 19.04
C ALA A 665 -5.18 22.40 19.07
N ALA A 666 -3.99 21.81 18.86
CA ALA A 666 -2.71 22.53 18.75
C ALA A 666 -2.48 23.19 17.38
N GLY A 667 -3.33 22.95 16.35
CA GLY A 667 -3.14 23.45 14.99
C GLY A 667 -1.93 22.81 14.29
N MET A 668 -1.64 21.54 14.55
CA MET A 668 -0.44 20.83 14.06
C MET A 668 -0.73 19.63 13.16
N LEU A 669 -1.94 19.54 12.57
CA LEU A 669 -2.30 18.42 11.71
C LEU A 669 -1.40 18.30 10.46
N ASP A 670 -0.87 19.40 9.97
CA ASP A 670 0.08 19.45 8.84
C ASP A 670 1.55 19.21 9.26
N ARG A 671 1.79 18.79 10.52
CA ARG A 671 3.11 18.57 11.09
C ARG A 671 3.24 17.25 11.88
N ILE A 672 2.33 16.31 11.68
CA ILE A 672 2.45 14.97 12.26
C ILE A 672 2.37 13.88 11.20
N LEU A 673 3.12 12.80 11.42
CA LEU A 673 2.95 11.51 10.75
C LEU A 673 2.69 10.44 11.80
N ILE A 674 1.76 9.55 11.54
CA ILE A 674 1.52 8.38 12.38
C ILE A 674 2.35 7.21 11.87
N ILE A 675 3.06 6.54 12.78
CA ILE A 675 3.80 5.30 12.47
C ILE A 675 3.41 4.22 13.48
N CYS A 676 3.30 2.99 13.01
CA CYS A 676 3.07 1.83 13.87
C CYS A 676 3.49 0.54 13.13
N THR A 677 3.99 -0.44 13.87
CA THR A 677 4.20 -1.79 13.33
C THR A 677 2.89 -2.58 13.14
N ASN A 678 1.81 -2.13 13.79
CA ASN A 678 0.47 -2.65 13.53
C ASN A 678 -0.19 -1.84 12.41
N HIS A 679 -0.24 -2.42 11.21
CA HIS A 679 -0.77 -1.77 10.02
C HIS A 679 -2.25 -1.37 10.15
N GLY A 680 -3.03 -2.06 10.97
CA GLY A 680 -4.42 -1.69 11.26
C GLY A 680 -4.57 -0.34 11.95
N ILE A 681 -3.66 0.01 12.86
CA ILE A 681 -3.60 1.35 13.48
C ILE A 681 -3.31 2.41 12.42
N VAL A 682 -2.32 2.14 11.56
CA VAL A 682 -1.95 3.06 10.46
C VAL A 682 -3.14 3.28 9.53
N ARG A 683 -3.80 2.19 9.12
CA ARG A 683 -4.99 2.24 8.26
C ARG A 683 -6.13 3.03 8.91
N TYR A 684 -6.45 2.74 10.17
CA TYR A 684 -7.47 3.47 10.90
C TYR A 684 -7.19 4.98 10.93
N ALA A 685 -5.93 5.37 11.14
CA ALA A 685 -5.54 6.78 11.20
C ALA A 685 -5.82 7.52 9.88
N TYR A 686 -5.38 6.98 8.74
CA TYR A 686 -5.58 7.70 7.47
C TYR A 686 -7.01 7.57 6.93
N GLN A 687 -7.68 6.44 7.11
CA GLN A 687 -9.06 6.26 6.63
C GLN A 687 -10.07 7.07 7.43
N THR A 688 -9.90 7.15 8.76
CA THR A 688 -10.84 7.86 9.63
C THR A 688 -10.63 9.36 9.64
N TYR A 689 -9.38 9.80 9.64
CA TYR A 689 -9.03 11.20 9.89
C TYR A 689 -8.27 11.86 8.76
N GLY A 690 -7.86 11.14 7.72
CA GLY A 690 -7.04 11.69 6.64
C GLY A 690 -5.68 12.22 7.13
N VAL A 691 -5.10 11.65 8.18
CA VAL A 691 -3.79 12.07 8.68
C VAL A 691 -2.67 11.39 7.90
N ALA A 692 -1.51 12.06 7.83
CA ALA A 692 -0.34 11.47 7.21
C ALA A 692 0.18 10.27 8.01
N VAL A 693 0.65 9.27 7.30
CA VAL A 693 1.15 8.02 7.90
C VAL A 693 2.48 7.61 7.28
N GLN A 694 3.25 6.83 8.03
CA GLN A 694 4.50 6.21 7.58
C GLN A 694 4.47 4.72 7.89
N MET A 695 4.91 3.89 6.94
CA MET A 695 5.03 2.47 7.15
C MET A 695 6.25 2.14 8.01
N ASN A 696 6.09 1.23 8.97
CA ASN A 696 7.20 0.68 9.76
C ASN A 696 7.33 -0.83 9.52
N ARG A 697 8.55 -1.26 9.20
CA ARG A 697 8.91 -2.65 8.97
C ARG A 697 10.17 -3.07 9.69
N SER A 698 10.18 -4.30 10.16
CA SER A 698 11.33 -4.81 10.91
C SER A 698 12.46 -5.35 10.04
N TYR A 699 12.20 -5.80 8.79
CA TYR A 699 13.22 -6.41 7.94
C TYR A 699 12.78 -6.56 6.47
N ILE A 700 13.74 -6.82 5.58
CA ILE A 700 13.53 -7.16 4.17
C ILE A 700 13.66 -8.68 4.03
N HIS A 701 12.66 -9.33 3.43
CA HIS A 701 12.58 -10.78 3.35
C HIS A 701 13.58 -11.42 2.39
N ASP A 702 13.71 -10.90 1.18
CA ASP A 702 14.58 -11.49 0.16
C ASP A 702 15.56 -10.45 -0.39
N LYS A 703 16.81 -10.55 0.02
CA LYS A 703 17.91 -9.71 -0.49
C LYS A 703 18.48 -10.22 -1.82
N THR A 704 18.08 -11.39 -2.28
CA THR A 704 18.63 -12.05 -3.49
C THR A 704 17.77 -11.83 -4.72
N ASN A 705 16.47 -11.60 -4.55
CA ASN A 705 15.53 -11.30 -5.63
C ASN A 705 15.05 -9.84 -5.54
N LEU A 706 15.83 -8.93 -6.12
CA LEU A 706 15.56 -7.49 -6.03
C LEU A 706 14.22 -7.11 -6.66
N LYS A 707 13.80 -7.75 -7.77
CA LYS A 707 12.54 -7.44 -8.45
C LYS A 707 11.32 -7.80 -7.58
N ALA A 708 11.32 -9.00 -6.99
CA ALA A 708 10.25 -9.41 -6.08
C ALA A 708 10.21 -8.53 -4.82
N THR A 709 11.38 -8.18 -4.26
CA THR A 709 11.47 -7.28 -3.11
C THR A 709 10.97 -5.87 -3.43
N LEU A 710 11.24 -5.37 -4.64
CA LEU A 710 10.74 -4.08 -5.11
C LEU A 710 9.21 -4.08 -5.23
N ALA A 711 8.66 -5.08 -5.91
CA ALA A 711 7.21 -5.24 -6.06
C ALA A 711 6.53 -5.28 -4.69
N TYR A 712 7.01 -6.15 -3.82
CA TYR A 712 6.53 -6.26 -2.45
C TYR A 712 6.59 -4.92 -1.67
N ALA A 713 7.72 -4.21 -1.72
CA ALA A 713 7.86 -2.94 -1.02
C ALA A 713 6.89 -1.87 -1.55
N CYS A 714 6.71 -1.81 -2.87
CA CYS A 714 5.78 -0.88 -3.50
C CYS A 714 4.32 -1.17 -3.14
N GLU A 715 3.92 -2.43 -3.20
CA GLU A 715 2.55 -2.85 -2.86
C GLU A 715 2.22 -2.55 -1.40
N GLU A 716 3.13 -2.88 -0.47
CA GLU A 716 2.93 -2.59 0.95
C GLU A 716 2.85 -1.10 1.27
N VAL A 717 3.80 -0.32 0.74
CA VAL A 717 3.83 1.13 0.94
C VAL A 717 2.56 1.78 0.36
N THR A 718 2.15 1.34 -0.82
CA THR A 718 0.92 1.82 -1.47
C THR A 718 -0.32 1.43 -0.68
N ALA A 719 -0.40 0.17 -0.23
CA ALA A 719 -1.53 -0.34 0.56
C ALA A 719 -1.72 0.43 1.88
N LEU A 720 -0.63 0.86 2.52
CA LEU A 720 -0.67 1.64 3.76
C LEU A 720 -0.74 3.15 3.56
N ASN A 721 -0.90 3.61 2.33
CA ASN A 721 -0.91 5.05 2.03
C ASN A 721 0.32 5.77 2.60
N SER A 722 1.51 5.17 2.44
CA SER A 722 2.81 5.73 2.83
C SER A 722 3.63 6.12 1.61
N SER A 723 4.58 7.02 1.78
CA SER A 723 5.65 7.29 0.81
C SER A 723 7.02 6.82 1.32
N PHE A 724 7.05 6.18 2.49
CA PHE A 724 8.27 5.69 3.10
C PHE A 724 8.24 4.17 3.20
N PHE A 725 9.32 3.55 2.75
CA PHE A 725 9.67 2.18 3.08
C PHE A 725 10.69 2.21 4.22
N THR A 726 10.18 2.16 5.45
CA THR A 726 10.98 2.31 6.68
C THR A 726 11.41 0.94 7.19
N VAL A 727 12.71 0.69 7.29
CA VAL A 727 13.27 -0.65 7.52
C VAL A 727 14.32 -0.64 8.62
N TRP A 728 14.31 -1.68 9.47
CA TRP A 728 15.35 -1.91 10.46
C TRP A 728 16.53 -2.69 9.88
N GLY A 729 17.75 -2.19 10.09
CA GLY A 729 18.99 -2.89 9.76
C GLY A 729 19.50 -2.66 8.35
N ASP A 730 20.13 -3.66 7.76
CA ASP A 730 20.86 -3.55 6.50
C ASP A 730 19.97 -3.14 5.33
N CYS A 731 20.35 -2.05 4.70
CA CYS A 731 19.67 -1.52 3.53
C CYS A 731 20.23 -2.11 2.22
N ILE A 732 19.38 -2.18 1.19
CA ILE A 732 19.77 -2.56 -0.16
C ILE A 732 19.85 -1.28 -1.00
N TYR A 733 21.04 -0.86 -1.38
CA TYR A 733 21.25 0.38 -2.13
C TYR A 733 20.52 0.41 -3.48
N ASP A 734 20.52 -0.70 -4.22
CA ASP A 734 19.82 -0.78 -5.50
C ASP A 734 18.29 -0.73 -5.34
N LEU A 735 17.76 -1.17 -4.19
CA LEU A 735 16.34 -1.01 -3.87
C LEU A 735 15.99 0.47 -3.65
N ASN A 736 16.85 1.23 -2.94
CA ASN A 736 16.66 2.68 -2.76
C ASN A 736 16.55 3.40 -4.12
N LYS A 737 17.46 3.09 -5.08
CA LYS A 737 17.39 3.64 -6.44
C LYS A 737 16.08 3.30 -7.15
N SER A 738 15.67 2.03 -7.10
CA SER A 738 14.46 1.56 -7.76
C SER A 738 13.18 2.15 -7.16
N LEU A 739 13.11 2.28 -5.83
CA LEU A 739 11.98 2.88 -5.12
C LEU A 739 11.81 4.37 -5.43
N ARG A 740 12.93 5.09 -5.63
CA ARG A 740 12.92 6.50 -6.01
C ARG A 740 12.07 6.78 -7.26
N HIS A 741 12.19 5.94 -8.30
CA HIS A 741 11.41 6.08 -9.54
C HIS A 741 9.90 5.91 -9.32
N ARG A 742 9.51 5.37 -8.18
CA ARG A 742 8.11 5.12 -7.79
C ARG A 742 7.60 6.10 -6.76
N GLY A 743 8.38 7.16 -6.50
CA GLY A 743 8.02 8.15 -5.49
C GLY A 743 8.09 7.63 -4.05
N ILE A 744 8.83 6.55 -3.82
CA ILE A 744 8.96 5.93 -2.50
C ILE A 744 10.35 6.22 -1.93
N LYS A 745 10.38 6.69 -0.68
CA LYS A 745 11.59 7.02 0.05
C LYS A 745 12.03 5.81 0.87
N TYR A 746 13.31 5.48 0.80
CA TYR A 746 13.90 4.47 1.66
C TYR A 746 14.37 5.15 2.97
N SER A 747 13.89 4.68 4.13
CA SER A 747 14.17 5.28 5.44
C SER A 747 14.70 4.22 6.41
N PRO A 748 16.02 4.08 6.58
CA PRO A 748 16.59 3.13 7.54
C PRO A 748 16.48 3.63 8.99
N TRP A 749 16.35 2.67 9.93
CA TRP A 749 16.38 2.90 11.38
C TRP A 749 17.04 1.73 12.12
N THR A 750 17.68 1.96 13.24
CA THR A 750 18.06 3.19 13.85
C THR A 750 19.57 3.33 13.77
N THR A 751 20.05 4.43 13.26
CA THR A 751 21.49 4.75 13.20
C THR A 751 21.94 5.17 14.60
N THR A 752 22.93 4.45 15.15
CA THR A 752 23.32 4.63 16.57
C THR A 752 24.73 5.21 16.75
N THR A 753 25.49 5.35 15.66
CA THR A 753 26.88 5.84 15.72
C THR A 753 27.13 6.89 14.64
N ALA A 754 28.08 7.80 14.93
CA ALA A 754 28.56 8.79 13.97
C ALA A 754 29.00 8.18 12.61
N ALA A 755 29.75 7.08 12.64
CA ALA A 755 30.22 6.44 11.42
C ALA A 755 29.08 5.84 10.59
N ALA A 756 28.03 5.32 11.24
CA ALA A 756 26.83 4.85 10.53
C ALA A 756 26.05 6.04 9.93
N THR A 757 25.93 7.15 10.65
CA THR A 757 25.34 8.39 10.13
C THR A 757 26.07 8.87 8.88
N ASP A 758 27.40 8.90 8.91
CA ASP A 758 28.20 9.28 7.73
C ASP A 758 27.96 8.34 6.54
N SER A 759 27.85 7.04 6.81
CA SER A 759 27.56 6.03 5.78
C SER A 759 26.15 6.21 5.18
N ASP A 760 25.15 6.52 5.98
CA ASP A 760 23.78 6.75 5.50
C ASP A 760 23.69 8.00 4.62
N PHE A 761 24.41 9.06 4.97
CA PHE A 761 24.61 10.20 4.08
C PHE A 761 25.29 9.80 2.77
N ALA A 762 26.36 9.00 2.84
CA ALA A 762 27.10 8.55 1.69
C ALA A 762 26.28 7.71 0.71
N LEU A 763 25.34 6.93 1.22
CA LEU A 763 24.38 6.15 0.44
C LEU A 763 23.24 7.01 -0.12
N GLY A 764 23.18 8.29 0.27
CA GLY A 764 22.19 9.24 -0.23
C GLY A 764 20.76 8.89 0.17
N TYR A 765 20.55 8.26 1.34
CA TYR A 765 19.20 8.02 1.79
C TYR A 765 18.43 9.33 1.91
N PRO A 766 17.20 9.40 1.40
CA PRO A 766 16.40 10.62 1.49
C PRO A 766 16.04 10.99 2.93
N GLU A 767 16.03 10.00 3.83
CA GLU A 767 15.75 10.12 5.25
C GLU A 767 16.41 8.98 6.01
N PHE A 768 16.83 9.20 7.24
CA PHE A 768 17.17 8.15 8.20
C PHE A 768 16.92 8.56 9.65
N THR A 769 16.62 7.56 10.50
CA THR A 769 16.36 7.76 11.94
C THR A 769 17.64 7.55 12.73
N THR A 770 18.04 8.53 13.55
CA THR A 770 19.31 8.50 14.30
C THR A 770 19.17 8.82 15.80
N ASN A 771 20.02 8.18 16.62
CA ASN A 771 20.20 8.52 18.02
C ASN A 771 21.15 9.71 18.26
N THR A 772 21.82 10.18 17.21
CA THR A 772 22.87 11.21 17.29
C THR A 772 22.60 12.39 16.36
N PRO A 773 21.48 13.12 16.54
CA PRO A 773 21.08 14.18 15.61
C PRO A 773 22.12 15.31 15.53
N HIS A 774 22.82 15.64 16.63
CA HIS A 774 23.86 16.67 16.66
C HIS A 774 25.14 16.33 15.90
N HIS A 775 25.32 15.07 15.46
CA HIS A 775 26.50 14.70 14.67
C HIS A 775 26.56 15.45 13.33
N VAL A 776 25.42 15.86 12.82
CA VAL A 776 25.29 16.53 11.51
C VAL A 776 25.26 18.06 11.58
N ASP A 777 25.31 18.68 12.76
CA ASP A 777 25.17 20.13 12.96
C ASP A 777 25.99 20.95 11.99
N GLY A 778 27.25 20.61 11.83
CA GLY A 778 28.19 21.30 10.96
C GLY A 778 28.22 20.82 9.51
N TYR A 779 27.38 19.89 9.09
CA TYR A 779 27.32 19.43 7.70
C TYR A 779 26.60 20.44 6.82
N ALA A 780 27.07 20.58 5.58
CA ALA A 780 26.44 21.48 4.62
C ALA A 780 25.05 20.92 4.22
N ARG A 781 24.04 21.74 4.43
CA ARG A 781 22.66 21.42 4.08
C ARG A 781 22.31 21.90 2.66
N TYR A 782 22.62 23.17 2.37
CA TYR A 782 22.46 23.76 1.03
C TYR A 782 23.36 24.99 0.86
N LEU A 783 23.39 25.57 -0.35
CA LEU A 783 24.06 26.82 -0.66
C LEU A 783 23.03 27.93 -0.88
N ARG A 784 23.28 29.09 -0.25
CA ARG A 784 22.58 30.32 -0.55
C ARG A 784 23.54 31.28 -1.25
N ALA A 785 23.13 31.82 -2.39
CA ALA A 785 23.97 32.69 -3.18
C ALA A 785 23.22 34.00 -3.55
N GLU A 786 23.95 35.10 -3.55
CA GLU A 786 23.43 36.41 -3.91
C GLU A 786 24.38 37.12 -4.86
N VAL A 787 23.86 37.90 -5.79
CA VAL A 787 24.60 38.74 -6.75
C VAL A 787 24.11 40.17 -6.62
N SER A 788 25.05 41.11 -6.34
CA SER A 788 24.74 42.53 -6.36
C SER A 788 24.54 43.05 -7.76
N ALA A 789 23.89 44.22 -7.91
CA ALA A 789 23.80 44.91 -9.18
C ALA A 789 25.16 45.24 -9.80
N GLY A 790 26.24 45.26 -9.02
CA GLY A 790 27.63 45.45 -9.45
C GLY A 790 28.36 44.19 -9.85
N GLY A 791 27.71 43.03 -9.79
CA GLY A 791 28.30 41.72 -10.07
C GLY A 791 29.08 41.12 -8.91
N ASP A 792 29.04 41.73 -7.72
CA ASP A 792 29.69 41.13 -6.54
C ASP A 792 28.84 39.98 -6.03
N VAL A 793 29.52 38.85 -5.83
CA VAL A 793 28.88 37.57 -5.41
C VAL A 793 29.18 37.31 -3.95
N LYS A 794 28.16 36.83 -3.24
CA LYS A 794 28.30 36.21 -1.92
C LYS A 794 27.65 34.86 -1.94
N VAL A 795 28.34 33.82 -1.50
CA VAL A 795 27.84 32.47 -1.37
C VAL A 795 28.06 31.99 0.07
N TRP A 796 26.97 31.56 0.71
CA TRP A 796 27.00 30.98 2.05
C TRP A 796 26.69 29.49 1.98
N ARG A 797 27.44 28.73 2.70
CA ARG A 797 27.10 27.38 3.08
C ARG A 797 26.21 27.44 4.31
N VAL A 798 25.00 26.94 4.22
CA VAL A 798 24.07 26.81 5.34
C VAL A 798 24.16 25.38 5.88
N ASN A 799 24.41 25.25 7.19
CA ASN A 799 24.55 23.97 7.87
C ASN A 799 23.20 23.45 8.42
N TYR A 800 23.18 22.19 8.89
CA TYR A 800 21.97 21.60 9.49
C TYR A 800 21.50 22.35 10.74
N ASP A 801 22.40 22.82 11.60
CA ASP A 801 22.08 23.65 12.78
C ASP A 801 21.64 25.08 12.45
N GLY A 802 21.52 25.44 11.18
CA GLY A 802 21.19 26.77 10.71
C GLY A 802 22.36 27.77 10.71
N SER A 803 23.56 27.37 11.14
CA SER A 803 24.73 28.24 11.09
C SER A 803 25.18 28.45 9.64
N GLU A 804 25.66 29.67 9.32
CA GLU A 804 26.11 30.05 7.98
C GLU A 804 27.62 30.32 7.93
N LYS A 805 28.28 29.88 6.87
CA LYS A 805 29.67 30.18 6.56
C LYS A 805 29.78 30.79 5.18
N LEU A 806 30.41 31.98 5.06
CA LEU A 806 30.72 32.57 3.77
C LEU A 806 31.81 31.73 3.09
N VAL A 807 31.53 31.24 1.85
CA VAL A 807 32.41 30.35 1.08
C VAL A 807 32.63 30.84 -0.37
N THR A 808 32.44 32.11 -0.63
CA THR A 808 32.54 32.73 -1.98
C THR A 808 33.86 32.38 -2.69
N ASP A 809 34.99 32.28 -1.97
CA ASP A 809 36.28 31.95 -2.57
C ASP A 809 36.53 30.43 -2.72
N GLU A 810 35.58 29.59 -2.19
CA GLU A 810 35.70 28.14 -2.20
C GLU A 810 34.77 27.47 -3.24
N VAL A 811 33.91 28.26 -3.93
CA VAL A 811 32.92 27.73 -4.87
C VAL A 811 33.45 27.70 -6.31
N LYS A 812 32.85 26.81 -7.13
CA LYS A 812 33.05 26.73 -8.58
C LYS A 812 31.84 27.25 -9.30
N LEU A 813 32.04 27.97 -10.41
CA LEU A 813 30.98 28.44 -11.30
C LEU A 813 30.44 27.29 -12.15
N ILE A 814 29.10 27.17 -12.22
CA ILE A 814 28.35 26.37 -13.19
C ILE A 814 27.66 27.35 -14.15
N VAL A 815 28.01 27.36 -15.42
CA VAL A 815 27.33 28.16 -16.44
C VAL A 815 26.14 27.34 -16.95
N LEU A 816 24.92 27.85 -16.79
CA LEU A 816 23.72 27.21 -17.27
C LEU A 816 23.34 27.70 -18.66
N GLU A 817 23.45 29.03 -18.89
CA GLU A 817 23.19 29.66 -20.18
C GLU A 817 24.05 30.93 -20.35
N GLY A 818 24.34 31.29 -21.61
CA GLY A 818 25.04 32.49 -21.97
C GLY A 818 26.55 32.43 -21.75
N GLU A 819 27.18 33.60 -21.62
CA GLU A 819 28.63 33.75 -21.41
C GLU A 819 28.89 34.44 -20.06
N VAL A 820 29.21 33.66 -19.05
CA VAL A 820 29.40 34.11 -17.67
C VAL A 820 30.79 33.68 -17.18
N SER A 821 31.49 34.57 -16.49
CA SER A 821 32.78 34.30 -15.85
C SER A 821 32.78 34.77 -14.40
N PHE A 822 33.38 33.96 -13.52
CA PHE A 822 33.52 34.27 -12.09
C PHE A 822 34.97 34.33 -11.70
N LYS A 823 35.41 35.46 -11.13
CA LYS A 823 36.78 35.63 -10.64
C LYS A 823 36.81 36.62 -9.48
N GLY A 824 37.50 36.23 -8.37
CA GLY A 824 37.70 37.10 -7.23
C GLY A 824 36.39 37.65 -6.60
N GLY A 825 35.38 36.79 -6.46
CA GLY A 825 34.08 37.15 -5.93
C GLY A 825 33.24 38.03 -6.86
N LYS A 826 33.56 38.13 -8.13
CA LYS A 826 32.82 38.91 -9.13
C LYS A 826 32.36 38.08 -10.33
N ILE A 827 31.10 38.29 -10.71
CA ILE A 827 30.52 37.79 -11.96
C ILE A 827 30.62 38.87 -13.04
N THR A 828 30.97 38.45 -14.25
CA THR A 828 30.99 39.26 -15.46
C THR A 828 30.38 38.49 -16.64
N GLY A 829 29.83 39.20 -17.60
CA GLY A 829 29.13 38.60 -18.73
C GLY A 829 27.61 38.67 -18.58
N SER A 830 26.87 37.90 -19.39
CA SER A 830 25.42 37.84 -19.38
C SER A 830 24.98 36.41 -19.53
N GLY A 831 24.08 35.95 -18.66
CA GLY A 831 23.51 34.60 -18.66
C GLY A 831 23.09 34.14 -17.29
N SER A 832 22.71 32.88 -17.24
CA SER A 832 22.26 32.16 -16.04
C SER A 832 23.37 31.22 -15.56
N PHE A 833 23.54 31.12 -14.26
CA PHE A 833 24.58 30.34 -13.62
C PHE A 833 24.21 29.89 -12.23
N ALA A 834 24.95 28.93 -11.69
CA ALA A 834 24.89 28.47 -10.32
C ALA A 834 26.30 28.26 -9.76
N PHE A 835 26.37 27.89 -8.49
CA PHE A 835 27.64 27.55 -7.85
C PHE A 835 27.62 26.14 -7.30
N SER A 836 28.76 25.43 -7.38
CA SER A 836 28.97 24.21 -6.61
C SER A 836 30.01 24.43 -5.52
N TYR A 837 29.85 23.68 -4.41
CA TYR A 837 30.76 23.71 -3.28
C TYR A 837 31.10 22.27 -2.86
N SER A 838 32.38 21.98 -2.67
CA SER A 838 32.85 20.68 -2.20
C SER A 838 32.73 20.59 -0.68
N SER A 839 31.88 19.72 -0.16
CA SER A 839 31.65 19.48 1.26
C SER A 839 32.17 18.13 1.70
N LYS A 840 32.47 17.98 2.99
CA LYS A 840 32.82 16.71 3.63
C LYS A 840 31.73 16.25 4.56
N ILE A 841 31.42 14.96 4.50
CA ILE A 841 30.52 14.22 5.39
C ILE A 841 31.37 13.04 5.91
N GLY A 842 31.90 13.14 7.12
CA GLY A 842 32.87 12.19 7.64
C GLY A 842 34.10 12.05 6.71
N ASN A 843 34.30 10.86 6.17
CA ASN A 843 35.37 10.55 5.20
C ASN A 843 34.98 10.76 3.73
N TYR A 844 33.74 11.10 3.46
CA TYR A 844 33.20 11.25 2.11
C TYR A 844 33.27 12.71 1.65
N THR A 845 33.44 12.93 0.35
CA THR A 845 33.45 14.25 -0.27
C THR A 845 32.33 14.32 -1.30
N TYR A 846 31.48 15.35 -1.17
CA TYR A 846 30.34 15.59 -2.07
C TYR A 846 30.37 17.02 -2.57
N GLU A 847 29.76 17.25 -3.72
CA GLU A 847 29.38 18.58 -4.18
C GLU A 847 27.92 18.85 -3.82
N ILE A 848 27.62 20.10 -3.44
CA ILE A 848 26.26 20.65 -3.33
C ILE A 848 26.17 21.86 -4.23
N CYS A 849 24.99 22.12 -4.81
CA CYS A 849 24.77 23.21 -5.75
C CYS A 849 23.79 24.24 -5.20
N SER A 850 23.99 25.51 -5.58
CA SER A 850 23.01 26.57 -5.35
C SER A 850 21.89 26.50 -6.39
N GLN A 851 20.78 27.17 -6.13
CA GLN A 851 19.80 27.50 -7.17
C GLN A 851 20.42 28.44 -8.21
N SER A 852 19.77 28.58 -9.35
CA SER A 852 20.22 29.44 -10.44
C SER A 852 20.18 30.93 -10.06
N LEU A 853 21.08 31.66 -10.67
CA LEU A 853 21.20 33.10 -10.60
C LEU A 853 21.30 33.67 -12.00
N MET A 854 20.92 34.89 -12.22
CA MET A 854 20.99 35.54 -13.52
C MET A 854 21.71 36.87 -13.43
N THR A 855 22.55 37.14 -14.43
CA THR A 855 23.10 38.47 -14.66
C THR A 855 22.80 38.93 -16.08
N THR A 856 22.44 40.21 -16.24
CA THR A 856 22.21 40.84 -17.52
C THR A 856 23.36 41.78 -17.87
N LYS A 857 23.81 41.78 -19.15
CA LYS A 857 24.75 42.81 -19.61
C LYS A 857 24.13 44.19 -19.34
N ARG A 858 24.85 45.05 -18.64
CA ARG A 858 24.59 46.50 -18.63
C ARG A 858 25.14 47.15 -19.87
#